data_fb97a8f5fc910340df944aec7be699e6
#
_entry.id   fb97a8f5fc910340df944aec7be699e6
#
_cell.length_a   1.000
_cell.length_b   1.000
_cell.length_c   1.000
_cell.angle_alpha   90.00
_cell.angle_beta   90.00
_cell.angle_gamma   90.00
#
_symmetry.space_group_name_H-M   'P 1'
#
loop_
_entity.id
_entity.type
_entity.pdbx_description
1 polymer ?
#
loop_
_entity_poly.entity_id
_entity_poly.type
_entity_poly.pdbx_seq_one_letter_code
_entity_poly.pdbx_strand_id
1 'polypeptide(L)'
;MNRKVFSFFLPLICCIPFCSSGQMIDSMMKVYADHFPQEKLYMQFDKKAYNPGDRIWYKAYLFTGFDPSPFSKNFYTELYDVAGNLIIRNTAPLGESVAIGSFDLPSNFEGTRIRIRAYTSWMLNFDSSFIYTKDLRIIGSTQDSSAHGDPPATSVHFFPEGGDMIAGVDNTIAFLAEDAFGQPKKISGNILDQSGKAVLSFSSNAQGLGKFLLNPDKQDVFYAMWKDEKGAEHRTELPAVKNSGIALRLINSPGKLLFSVSRPQTSTGNQQVVVIGHMNQQMVYKATVNLKEVNMSGGNIPTAELPTGILQITVFDLTQSPLAERVCFINNHNYNFDGEVKVVSKSLKRRGRNEVQITVNAADKTNMSLSITDAEVDGNRPYDDNIITRLLLTGDLRGYIKFPNYYFQNNSDSLAQQLDLLMLTHGWRRFKWDDLSRGKVPVVRYPIENYLSLNAEVLGIQPSRIVKDESLNVIFQYKDSATNMLTVPYKGNGKFQTSGLIFYDTAKAFYMFNTNRNLSNEAAVIFKNGLYPGVRKLKAFDMSLAQWSPDDTSLIRKSRDVFQEVAQARAERNKVQNLQVVTVLRKVKSDREKLDELYSSGLFSGGNATIFDLMNDPFAVASLDIFTYLQGKVAGLTIVSGGPTPTLTWRGSQPSIYLNEMQVTPDAVKNISVADIAMIKVFSPGSATAIGNSGGGVIAIYQKKGHDRKPDPSIKGLDMSKIPGYTATREFYSPDYLINPEPENDDIRTTLYWNPEVLGSKGNNKFNFTFYNSDVTHRIRLILEGYSDEGKLIHLEKLIE
;
A
#
# COMPACT_ATOMS: atom_id res chain seq x y z
N MET A 1 57.93 -25.60 53.28
CA MET A 1 56.66 -25.71 53.98
C MET A 1 55.53 -25.45 53.04
N ASN A 2 54.98 -26.49 52.44
CA ASN A 2 53.98 -26.42 51.36
C ASN A 2 52.57 -26.38 51.99
N ARG A 3 51.80 -25.35 51.67
CA ARG A 3 50.32 -25.31 51.84
C ARG A 3 49.61 -25.51 50.54
N LYS A 4 49.01 -26.69 50.41
CA LYS A 4 48.03 -26.98 49.31
C LYS A 4 46.68 -26.34 49.65
N VAL A 5 46.21 -25.51 48.81
CA VAL A 5 44.85 -24.98 48.86
C VAL A 5 43.95 -25.94 48.03
N PHE A 6 43.02 -26.59 48.72
CA PHE A 6 41.96 -27.41 48.14
C PHE A 6 40.81 -26.48 47.73
N SER A 7 40.54 -26.35 46.44
CA SER A 7 39.40 -25.61 45.90
C SER A 7 38.21 -26.57 45.81
N PHE A 8 37.21 -26.37 46.65
CA PHE A 8 35.92 -27.07 46.58
C PHE A 8 35.09 -26.46 45.46
N PHE A 9 34.91 -27.16 44.36
CA PHE A 9 33.92 -26.87 43.35
C PHE A 9 32.55 -27.38 43.82
N LEU A 10 31.66 -26.48 44.23
CA LEU A 10 30.26 -26.75 44.49
C LEU A 10 29.51 -26.67 43.14
N PRO A 11 28.84 -27.72 42.65
CA PRO A 11 28.04 -27.60 41.46
C PRO A 11 26.80 -26.76 41.79
N LEU A 12 26.69 -25.59 41.17
CA LEU A 12 25.48 -24.75 41.15
C LEU A 12 24.43 -25.53 40.36
N ILE A 13 23.54 -26.27 41.02
CA ILE A 13 22.35 -26.85 40.42
C ILE A 13 21.41 -25.66 40.08
N CYS A 14 21.46 -25.23 38.83
CA CYS A 14 20.44 -24.37 38.27
C CYS A 14 19.11 -25.11 38.34
N CYS A 15 18.31 -24.81 39.35
CA CYS A 15 16.88 -25.12 39.31
C CYS A 15 16.26 -24.33 38.18
N ILE A 16 16.17 -24.94 37.00
CA ILE A 16 15.29 -24.47 35.96
C ILE A 16 13.87 -24.63 36.50
N PRO A 17 13.10 -23.58 36.75
CA PRO A 17 11.71 -23.75 37.12
C PRO A 17 11.02 -24.46 35.95
N PHE A 18 10.56 -25.68 36.16
CA PHE A 18 9.57 -26.31 35.29
C PHE A 18 8.32 -25.40 35.34
N CYS A 19 8.19 -24.49 34.41
CA CYS A 19 6.92 -23.82 34.15
C CYS A 19 5.89 -24.92 33.92
N SER A 20 4.91 -25.04 34.81
CA SER A 20 3.77 -25.93 34.61
C SER A 20 3.15 -25.62 33.27
N SER A 21 2.83 -26.66 32.50
CA SER A 21 2.27 -26.51 31.12
C SER A 21 1.09 -25.56 31.03
N GLY A 22 0.36 -25.28 32.12
CA GLY A 22 -0.75 -24.33 32.20
C GLY A 22 -0.37 -22.84 32.11
N GLN A 23 0.90 -22.48 32.25
CA GLN A 23 1.38 -21.10 32.20
C GLN A 23 1.94 -20.71 30.82
N MET A 24 2.12 -21.68 29.91
CA MET A 24 2.78 -21.39 28.61
C MET A 24 1.89 -20.59 27.68
N ILE A 25 0.63 -20.97 27.46
CA ILE A 25 -0.28 -20.19 26.57
C ILE A 25 -0.48 -18.78 27.10
N ASP A 26 -0.70 -18.62 28.42
CA ASP A 26 -0.89 -17.30 29.04
C ASP A 26 0.32 -16.38 28.79
N SER A 27 1.53 -16.93 29.05
CA SER A 27 2.79 -16.20 28.82
C SER A 27 2.99 -15.88 27.35
N MET A 28 2.71 -16.81 26.44
CA MET A 28 2.88 -16.60 25.01
C MET A 28 1.85 -15.63 24.44
N MET A 29 0.60 -15.65 24.88
CA MET A 29 -0.39 -14.65 24.49
C MET A 29 0.04 -13.25 24.91
N LYS A 30 0.58 -13.10 26.12
CA LYS A 30 1.15 -11.83 26.57
C LYS A 30 2.34 -11.39 25.72
N VAL A 31 3.28 -12.31 25.41
CA VAL A 31 4.39 -12.02 24.50
C VAL A 31 3.89 -11.56 23.13
N TYR A 32 2.85 -12.20 22.58
CA TYR A 32 2.26 -11.79 21.29
C TYR A 32 1.59 -10.43 21.38
N ALA A 33 0.85 -10.14 22.43
CA ALA A 33 0.21 -8.84 22.64
C ALA A 33 1.24 -7.70 22.77
N ASP A 34 2.31 -7.94 23.56
CA ASP A 34 3.28 -6.92 23.92
C ASP A 34 4.34 -6.68 22.80
N HIS A 35 4.76 -7.75 22.09
CA HIS A 35 5.89 -7.68 21.15
C HIS A 35 5.52 -7.87 19.67
N PHE A 36 4.32 -8.39 19.37
CA PHE A 36 3.85 -8.62 18.01
C PHE A 36 2.47 -7.98 17.77
N PRO A 37 2.33 -6.67 18.03
CA PRO A 37 1.06 -5.98 17.81
C PRO A 37 0.65 -6.07 16.35
N GLN A 38 -0.57 -6.49 16.08
CA GLN A 38 -1.06 -6.65 14.72
C GLN A 38 -1.89 -5.45 14.31
N GLU A 39 -1.40 -4.75 13.30
CA GLU A 39 -2.02 -3.56 12.77
C GLU A 39 -3.19 -3.89 11.83
N LYS A 40 -4.21 -3.03 11.86
CA LYS A 40 -5.40 -3.04 10.99
C LYS A 40 -5.46 -1.73 10.22
N LEU A 41 -5.89 -1.79 8.98
CA LEU A 41 -5.94 -0.63 8.12
C LEU A 41 -7.32 -0.44 7.51
N TYR A 42 -7.80 0.79 7.52
CA TYR A 42 -8.91 1.28 6.73
C TYR A 42 -8.48 2.44 5.85
N MET A 43 -9.05 2.57 4.66
CA MET A 43 -8.85 3.72 3.78
C MET A 43 -10.20 4.27 3.33
N GLN A 44 -10.44 5.54 3.63
CA GLN A 44 -11.51 6.30 2.99
C GLN A 44 -10.98 6.88 1.68
N PHE A 45 -11.78 6.74 0.64
CA PHE A 45 -11.55 7.37 -0.66
C PHE A 45 -12.57 8.47 -0.88
N ASP A 46 -12.24 9.46 -1.71
CA ASP A 46 -13.16 10.53 -2.04
C ASP A 46 -14.42 10.02 -2.74
N LYS A 47 -14.31 8.98 -3.58
CA LYS A 47 -15.43 8.32 -4.28
C LYS A 47 -15.12 6.85 -4.57
N LYS A 48 -16.08 6.11 -5.11
CA LYS A 48 -15.97 4.66 -5.33
C LYS A 48 -15.68 4.26 -6.77
N ALA A 49 -15.88 5.18 -7.72
CA ALA A 49 -15.67 4.96 -9.14
C ALA A 49 -14.92 6.13 -9.77
N TYR A 50 -14.05 5.85 -10.73
CA TYR A 50 -13.15 6.82 -11.34
C TYR A 50 -13.10 6.67 -12.85
N ASN A 51 -12.74 7.76 -13.53
CA ASN A 51 -12.38 7.74 -14.95
C ASN A 51 -10.86 7.64 -15.14
N PRO A 52 -10.39 7.14 -16.28
CA PRO A 52 -9.00 7.35 -16.68
C PRO A 52 -8.64 8.84 -16.62
N GLY A 53 -7.50 9.16 -16.05
CA GLY A 53 -7.06 10.53 -15.82
C GLY A 53 -7.62 11.21 -14.57
N ASP A 54 -8.50 10.57 -13.80
CA ASP A 54 -8.94 11.09 -12.50
C ASP A 54 -7.84 10.96 -11.46
N ARG A 55 -7.95 11.79 -10.41
CA ARG A 55 -7.18 11.66 -9.19
C ARG A 55 -8.01 10.96 -8.14
N ILE A 56 -7.42 9.94 -7.52
CA ILE A 56 -7.99 9.17 -6.43
C ILE A 56 -7.43 9.73 -5.14
N TRP A 57 -8.25 10.40 -4.35
CA TRP A 57 -7.87 10.92 -3.04
C TRP A 57 -8.15 9.89 -1.97
N TYR A 58 -7.28 9.82 -0.95
CA TYR A 58 -7.49 8.91 0.17
C TYR A 58 -6.92 9.44 1.48
N LYS A 59 -7.52 8.97 2.56
CA LYS A 59 -6.97 8.98 3.90
C LYS A 59 -6.97 7.59 4.47
N ALA A 60 -5.84 7.17 4.99
CA ALA A 60 -5.65 5.88 5.65
C ALA A 60 -5.67 6.04 7.17
N TYR A 61 -6.27 5.09 7.86
CA TYR A 61 -6.39 5.01 9.31
C TYR A 61 -5.80 3.71 9.77
N LEU A 62 -4.81 3.77 10.65
CA LEU A 62 -4.06 2.62 11.15
C LEU A 62 -4.38 2.37 12.61
N PHE A 63 -4.78 1.16 12.95
CA PHE A 63 -5.20 0.74 14.28
C PHE A 63 -4.41 -0.48 14.75
N THR A 64 -4.26 -0.62 16.07
CA THR A 64 -3.80 -1.84 16.73
C THR A 64 -4.79 -2.17 17.84
N GLY A 65 -5.41 -3.35 17.74
CA GLY A 65 -6.53 -3.64 18.62
C GLY A 65 -7.72 -2.69 18.37
N PHE A 66 -8.06 -1.90 19.36
CA PHE A 66 -9.15 -0.92 19.31
C PHE A 66 -8.66 0.54 19.22
N ASP A 67 -7.36 0.76 19.32
CA ASP A 67 -6.76 2.08 19.41
C ASP A 67 -5.97 2.45 18.14
N PRO A 68 -5.82 3.75 17.83
CA PRO A 68 -4.90 4.21 16.80
C PRO A 68 -3.48 3.67 17.04
N SER A 69 -2.85 3.10 16.00
CA SER A 69 -1.55 2.43 16.15
C SER A 69 -0.40 3.42 16.31
N PRO A 70 0.36 3.37 17.40
CA PRO A 70 1.54 4.22 17.58
C PRO A 70 2.81 3.69 16.91
N PHE A 71 2.78 2.46 16.36
CA PHE A 71 3.99 1.69 16.05
C PHE A 71 4.63 2.09 14.73
N SER A 72 3.98 1.79 13.61
CA SER A 72 4.55 2.05 12.29
C SER A 72 4.53 3.54 11.94
N LYS A 73 5.59 4.00 11.26
CA LYS A 73 5.73 5.40 10.84
C LYS A 73 5.77 5.57 9.33
N ASN A 74 5.85 4.47 8.56
CA ASN A 74 5.84 4.46 7.11
C ASN A 74 4.62 3.72 6.57
N PHE A 75 3.94 4.33 5.63
CA PHE A 75 2.78 3.81 4.96
C PHE A 75 3.06 3.60 3.47
N TYR A 76 2.65 2.46 2.96
CA TYR A 76 2.84 2.03 1.59
C TYR A 76 1.50 1.79 0.92
N THR A 77 1.29 2.40 -0.24
CA THR A 77 0.14 2.13 -1.09
C THR A 77 0.58 1.81 -2.51
N GLU A 78 -0.04 0.82 -3.09
CA GLU A 78 0.28 0.30 -4.40
C GLU A 78 -1.00 0.12 -5.21
N LEU A 79 -0.97 0.56 -6.46
CA LEU A 79 -2.06 0.46 -7.42
C LEU A 79 -1.69 -0.57 -8.47
N TYR A 80 -2.51 -1.60 -8.64
CA TYR A 80 -2.28 -2.69 -9.59
C TYR A 80 -3.41 -2.77 -10.61
N ASP A 81 -3.07 -3.20 -11.83
CA ASP A 81 -4.04 -3.64 -12.82
C ASP A 81 -4.57 -5.06 -12.50
N VAL A 82 -5.55 -5.53 -13.26
CA VAL A 82 -6.13 -6.87 -13.10
C VAL A 82 -5.15 -8.01 -13.38
N ALA A 83 -4.10 -7.75 -14.17
CA ALA A 83 -3.03 -8.70 -14.44
C ALA A 83 -1.96 -8.74 -13.32
N GLY A 84 -2.12 -7.91 -12.30
CA GLY A 84 -1.21 -7.80 -11.16
C GLY A 84 0.03 -6.96 -11.43
N ASN A 85 0.07 -6.17 -12.50
CA ASN A 85 1.19 -5.27 -12.75
C ASN A 85 1.05 -4.01 -11.92
N LEU A 86 2.14 -3.55 -11.31
CA LEU A 86 2.19 -2.31 -10.56
C LEU A 86 2.07 -1.11 -11.50
N ILE A 87 1.05 -0.27 -11.28
CA ILE A 87 0.83 0.97 -12.02
C ILE A 87 1.50 2.14 -11.29
N ILE A 88 1.16 2.32 -10.01
CA ILE A 88 1.66 3.43 -9.19
C ILE A 88 1.97 2.90 -7.79
N ARG A 89 3.02 3.42 -7.20
CA ARG A 89 3.34 3.22 -5.79
C ARG A 89 3.56 4.55 -5.11
N ASN A 90 2.91 4.73 -3.96
CA ASN A 90 3.09 5.87 -3.09
C ASN A 90 3.61 5.43 -1.73
N THR A 91 4.37 6.32 -1.10
CA THR A 91 4.82 6.18 0.28
C THR A 91 4.51 7.47 1.03
N ALA A 92 4.04 7.33 2.25
CA ALA A 92 3.67 8.49 3.07
C ALA A 92 4.12 8.28 4.53
N PRO A 93 4.43 9.35 5.27
CA PRO A 93 4.60 9.25 6.72
C PRO A 93 3.25 9.03 7.40
N LEU A 94 3.26 8.27 8.50
CA LEU A 94 2.12 8.14 9.42
C LEU A 94 2.27 9.15 10.56
N GLY A 95 1.46 10.19 10.53
CA GLY A 95 1.29 11.13 11.62
C GLY A 95 0.00 10.83 12.37
N GLU A 96 0.03 10.72 13.70
CA GLU A 96 -1.16 10.39 14.52
C GLU A 96 -1.96 9.19 13.94
N SER A 97 -1.25 8.14 13.51
CA SER A 97 -1.84 6.91 12.95
C SER A 97 -2.65 7.08 11.66
N VAL A 98 -2.44 8.18 10.95
CA VAL A 98 -3.06 8.45 9.65
C VAL A 98 -2.02 8.76 8.58
N ALA A 99 -2.36 8.43 7.34
CA ALA A 99 -1.62 8.85 6.16
C ALA A 99 -2.59 9.42 5.12
N ILE A 100 -2.16 10.48 4.44
CA ILE A 100 -2.94 11.19 3.43
C ILE A 100 -2.20 11.07 2.10
N GLY A 101 -2.94 10.90 1.02
CA GLY A 101 -2.32 10.85 -0.30
C GLY A 101 -3.31 10.87 -1.45
N SER A 102 -2.76 10.75 -2.65
CA SER A 102 -3.55 10.63 -3.87
C SER A 102 -2.81 9.85 -4.94
N PHE A 103 -3.56 9.25 -5.88
CA PHE A 103 -3.01 8.65 -7.10
C PHE A 103 -3.52 9.42 -8.32
N ASP A 104 -2.64 9.75 -9.24
CA ASP A 104 -3.02 10.25 -10.56
C ASP A 104 -3.20 9.04 -11.50
N LEU A 105 -4.43 8.66 -11.78
CA LEU A 105 -4.71 7.54 -12.68
C LEU A 105 -4.30 7.91 -14.11
N PRO A 106 -3.52 7.07 -14.82
CA PRO A 106 -3.14 7.36 -16.20
C PRO A 106 -4.35 7.62 -17.10
N SER A 107 -4.30 8.67 -17.91
CA SER A 107 -5.40 9.03 -18.84
C SER A 107 -5.62 8.00 -19.95
N ASN A 108 -4.61 7.18 -20.23
CA ASN A 108 -4.66 6.09 -21.21
C ASN A 108 -4.91 4.72 -20.55
N PHE A 109 -5.41 4.68 -19.31
CA PHE A 109 -5.73 3.43 -18.66
C PHE A 109 -6.98 2.79 -19.30
N GLU A 110 -6.83 1.56 -19.80
CA GLU A 110 -7.89 0.85 -20.54
C GLU A 110 -8.65 -0.19 -19.69
N GLY A 111 -8.19 -0.44 -18.47
CA GLY A 111 -8.83 -1.42 -17.59
C GLY A 111 -10.12 -0.90 -16.95
N THR A 112 -11.04 -1.82 -16.61
CA THR A 112 -12.30 -1.49 -15.93
C THR A 112 -12.18 -1.51 -14.41
N ARG A 113 -11.05 -1.99 -13.87
CA ARG A 113 -10.77 -2.13 -12.44
C ARG A 113 -9.31 -1.92 -12.13
N ILE A 114 -9.07 -1.41 -10.93
CA ILE A 114 -7.76 -1.32 -10.31
C ILE A 114 -7.85 -1.88 -8.89
N ARG A 115 -6.79 -2.51 -8.42
CA ARG A 115 -6.68 -2.95 -7.04
C ARG A 115 -5.69 -2.09 -6.29
N ILE A 116 -6.15 -1.53 -5.19
CA ILE A 116 -5.30 -0.87 -4.21
C ILE A 116 -4.89 -1.90 -3.17
N ARG A 117 -3.60 -1.95 -2.89
CA ARG A 117 -3.00 -2.68 -1.78
C ARG A 117 -2.31 -1.69 -0.88
N ALA A 118 -2.58 -1.75 0.43
CA ALA A 118 -2.01 -0.81 1.39
C ALA A 118 -1.56 -1.53 2.66
N TYR A 119 -0.41 -1.12 3.21
CA TYR A 119 0.22 -1.79 4.33
C TYR A 119 1.32 -0.94 4.97
N THR A 120 1.74 -1.35 6.15
CA THR A 120 3.03 -1.00 6.75
C THR A 120 4.03 -2.13 6.55
N SER A 121 5.33 -1.88 6.59
CA SER A 121 6.32 -2.97 6.46
C SER A 121 6.16 -4.00 7.59
N TRP A 122 5.75 -3.56 8.78
CA TRP A 122 5.47 -4.44 9.92
C TRP A 122 4.38 -5.47 9.62
N MET A 123 3.32 -5.09 8.92
CA MET A 123 2.23 -6.00 8.53
C MET A 123 2.71 -7.18 7.67
N LEU A 124 3.83 -7.04 6.95
CA LEU A 124 4.38 -8.09 6.09
C LEU A 124 4.99 -9.27 6.87
N ASN A 125 5.16 -9.16 8.19
CA ASN A 125 5.59 -10.28 9.04
C ASN A 125 4.46 -11.27 9.35
N PHE A 126 3.21 -10.92 9.06
CA PHE A 126 2.01 -11.69 9.40
C PHE A 126 1.32 -12.22 8.16
N ASP A 127 0.14 -12.81 8.35
CA ASP A 127 -0.65 -13.39 7.27
C ASP A 127 -1.07 -12.32 6.24
N SER A 128 -0.69 -12.53 5.00
CA SER A 128 -0.96 -11.60 3.88
C SER A 128 -2.46 -11.39 3.60
N SER A 129 -3.35 -12.29 4.07
CA SER A 129 -4.79 -12.14 3.91
C SER A 129 -5.37 -10.94 4.70
N PHE A 130 -4.62 -10.42 5.69
CA PHE A 130 -5.00 -9.25 6.47
C PHE A 130 -4.45 -7.92 5.93
N ILE A 131 -3.64 -7.97 4.88
CA ILE A 131 -3.21 -6.75 4.18
C ILE A 131 -4.45 -6.11 3.53
N TYR A 132 -4.57 -4.79 3.69
CA TYR A 132 -5.69 -4.07 3.11
C TYR A 132 -5.66 -4.15 1.58
N THR A 133 -6.77 -4.58 1.01
CA THR A 133 -7.00 -4.56 -0.43
C THR A 133 -8.38 -4.00 -0.72
N LYS A 134 -8.48 -3.18 -1.76
CA LYS A 134 -9.77 -2.68 -2.26
C LYS A 134 -9.73 -2.55 -3.77
N ASP A 135 -10.77 -3.07 -4.41
CA ASP A 135 -10.95 -2.90 -5.83
C ASP A 135 -11.79 -1.65 -6.10
N LEU A 136 -11.29 -0.76 -6.95
CA LEU A 136 -11.99 0.43 -7.40
C LEU A 136 -12.40 0.24 -8.86
N ARG A 137 -13.58 0.74 -9.17
CA ARG A 137 -14.13 0.69 -10.52
C ARG A 137 -13.57 1.83 -11.35
N ILE A 138 -13.16 1.49 -12.59
CA ILE A 138 -12.82 2.46 -13.63
C ILE A 138 -13.92 2.42 -14.68
N ILE A 139 -14.55 3.56 -14.91
CA ILE A 139 -15.62 3.71 -15.88
C ILE A 139 -14.99 4.29 -17.14
N GLY A 140 -14.61 3.44 -18.06
CA GLY A 140 -14.04 3.83 -19.36
C GLY A 140 -15.08 3.74 -20.48
N SER A 141 -14.65 4.10 -21.71
CA SER A 141 -15.43 3.98 -22.94
C SER A 141 -15.64 2.54 -23.41
N THR A 142 -14.87 1.60 -22.91
CA THR A 142 -14.96 0.19 -23.28
C THR A 142 -16.10 -0.48 -22.54
N GLN A 143 -17.01 -1.09 -23.25
CA GLN A 143 -18.02 -1.96 -22.67
C GLN A 143 -17.34 -3.13 -21.95
N ASP A 144 -17.77 -3.42 -20.73
CA ASP A 144 -17.48 -4.70 -20.08
C ASP A 144 -18.08 -5.84 -20.93
N SER A 145 -17.34 -6.32 -21.90
CA SER A 145 -17.75 -7.45 -22.75
C SER A 145 -17.72 -8.80 -22.00
N SER A 146 -17.27 -8.79 -20.75
CA SER A 146 -17.13 -10.00 -19.91
C SER A 146 -18.37 -10.38 -19.09
N ALA A 147 -19.48 -9.66 -19.21
CA ALA A 147 -20.64 -9.84 -18.34
C ALA A 147 -21.69 -10.87 -18.81
N HIS A 148 -21.41 -11.65 -19.87
CA HIS A 148 -22.40 -12.60 -20.43
C HIS A 148 -21.90 -14.05 -20.42
N GLY A 149 -21.06 -14.43 -19.46
CA GLY A 149 -20.87 -15.83 -19.12
C GLY A 149 -22.08 -16.37 -18.36
N ASP A 150 -22.31 -17.68 -18.43
CA ASP A 150 -23.32 -18.35 -17.56
C ASP A 150 -23.12 -17.87 -16.12
N PRO A 151 -24.22 -17.62 -15.37
CA PRO A 151 -24.12 -17.24 -13.97
C PRO A 151 -23.27 -18.29 -13.24
N PRO A 152 -22.30 -17.86 -12.42
CA PRO A 152 -21.39 -18.77 -11.78
C PRO A 152 -22.16 -19.78 -10.92
N ALA A 153 -21.67 -21.02 -10.88
CA ALA A 153 -22.29 -22.09 -10.12
C ALA A 153 -22.39 -21.71 -8.65
N THR A 154 -23.53 -22.03 -8.04
CA THR A 154 -23.74 -21.90 -6.61
C THR A 154 -22.98 -23.00 -5.88
N SER A 155 -22.31 -22.66 -4.80
CA SER A 155 -21.67 -23.59 -3.87
C SER A 155 -22.27 -23.47 -2.46
N VAL A 156 -22.22 -24.56 -1.70
CA VAL A 156 -22.66 -24.60 -0.32
C VAL A 156 -21.56 -25.18 0.54
N HIS A 157 -21.19 -24.46 1.59
CA HIS A 157 -20.18 -24.88 2.55
C HIS A 157 -20.82 -25.05 3.93
N PHE A 158 -20.47 -26.14 4.63
CA PHE A 158 -20.99 -26.49 5.95
C PHE A 158 -19.91 -26.29 7.01
N PHE A 159 -20.29 -25.70 8.13
CA PHE A 159 -19.39 -25.32 9.23
C PHE A 159 -19.96 -25.81 10.56
N PRO A 160 -19.48 -26.95 11.11
CA PRO A 160 -19.82 -27.34 12.47
C PRO A 160 -19.33 -26.31 13.48
N GLU A 161 -20.17 -25.93 14.42
CA GLU A 161 -19.81 -25.03 15.50
C GLU A 161 -18.69 -25.64 16.37
N GLY A 162 -17.59 -24.90 16.52
CA GLY A 162 -16.37 -25.40 17.17
C GLY A 162 -15.38 -26.07 16.22
N GLY A 163 -15.75 -26.31 14.96
CA GLY A 163 -14.88 -26.83 13.88
C GLY A 163 -15.15 -28.27 13.48
N ASP A 164 -15.53 -29.14 14.40
CA ASP A 164 -15.74 -30.57 14.16
C ASP A 164 -17.18 -31.02 14.48
N MET A 165 -17.69 -31.96 13.73
CA MET A 165 -18.96 -32.65 14.01
C MET A 165 -18.68 -33.89 14.85
N ILE A 166 -19.21 -33.91 16.08
CA ILE A 166 -18.89 -34.92 17.10
C ILE A 166 -20.07 -35.88 17.27
N ALA A 167 -19.79 -37.20 17.24
CA ALA A 167 -20.80 -38.26 17.43
C ALA A 167 -21.42 -38.27 18.82
N GLY A 168 -22.73 -38.53 18.91
CA GLY A 168 -23.46 -38.69 20.16
C GLY A 168 -23.66 -37.43 20.99
N VAL A 169 -23.51 -36.27 20.37
CA VAL A 169 -23.81 -34.95 20.96
C VAL A 169 -24.51 -34.06 19.93
N ASP A 170 -25.25 -33.06 20.43
CA ASP A 170 -25.86 -32.08 19.54
C ASP A 170 -24.80 -31.15 18.94
N ASN A 171 -24.75 -31.07 17.62
CA ASN A 171 -23.91 -30.18 16.87
C ASN A 171 -24.77 -29.12 16.17
N THR A 172 -24.39 -27.85 16.30
CA THR A 172 -24.89 -26.78 15.45
C THR A 172 -24.06 -26.76 14.16
N ILE A 173 -24.72 -26.94 13.01
CA ILE A 173 -24.08 -26.88 11.70
C ILE A 173 -24.57 -25.63 11.01
N ALA A 174 -23.70 -24.64 10.83
CA ALA A 174 -23.97 -23.49 9.99
C ALA A 174 -23.63 -23.81 8.54
N PHE A 175 -24.18 -23.04 7.61
CA PHE A 175 -23.82 -23.11 6.21
C PHE A 175 -23.86 -21.77 5.52
N LEU A 176 -23.08 -21.64 4.46
CA LEU A 176 -23.02 -20.50 3.56
C LEU A 176 -23.26 -20.98 2.13
N ALA A 177 -24.24 -20.39 1.45
CA ALA A 177 -24.52 -20.59 0.04
C ALA A 177 -24.16 -19.34 -0.74
N GLU A 178 -23.21 -19.45 -1.64
CA GLU A 178 -22.70 -18.34 -2.44
C GLU A 178 -22.31 -18.79 -3.84
N ASP A 179 -22.22 -17.86 -4.78
CA ASP A 179 -21.63 -18.13 -6.08
C ASP A 179 -20.11 -17.91 -6.07
N ALA A 180 -19.47 -18.17 -7.20
CA ALA A 180 -18.02 -18.01 -7.35
C ALA A 180 -17.54 -16.54 -7.15
N PHE A 181 -18.46 -15.57 -7.13
CA PHE A 181 -18.17 -14.17 -6.84
C PHE A 181 -18.43 -13.80 -5.37
N GLY A 182 -18.70 -14.77 -4.51
CA GLY A 182 -19.07 -14.54 -3.10
C GLY A 182 -20.44 -13.87 -2.94
N GLN A 183 -21.30 -13.94 -3.97
CA GLN A 183 -22.65 -13.39 -3.88
C GLN A 183 -23.57 -14.41 -3.18
N PRO A 184 -24.28 -14.02 -2.11
CA PRO A 184 -25.17 -14.94 -1.39
C PRO A 184 -26.28 -15.44 -2.31
N LYS A 185 -26.63 -16.72 -2.12
CA LYS A 185 -27.68 -17.40 -2.87
C LYS A 185 -28.74 -17.95 -1.94
N LYS A 186 -29.99 -17.85 -2.36
CA LYS A 186 -31.09 -18.52 -1.67
C LYS A 186 -31.13 -19.97 -2.10
N ILE A 187 -31.08 -20.85 -1.10
CA ILE A 187 -31.22 -22.30 -1.31
C ILE A 187 -32.18 -22.90 -0.30
N SER A 188 -32.75 -24.03 -0.67
CA SER A 188 -33.52 -24.88 0.25
C SER A 188 -33.28 -26.33 -0.10
N GLY A 189 -33.37 -27.21 0.89
CA GLY A 189 -33.10 -28.63 0.68
C GLY A 189 -33.33 -29.47 1.90
N ASN A 190 -32.88 -30.73 1.84
CA ASN A 190 -32.93 -31.69 2.91
C ASN A 190 -31.57 -32.28 3.20
N ILE A 191 -31.27 -32.53 4.47
CA ILE A 191 -30.14 -33.33 4.89
C ILE A 191 -30.58 -34.78 4.86
N LEU A 192 -29.83 -35.59 4.15
CA LEU A 192 -30.09 -37.05 4.01
C LEU A 192 -29.00 -37.83 4.74
N ASP A 193 -29.36 -38.96 5.31
CA ASP A 193 -28.42 -39.96 5.79
C ASP A 193 -27.83 -40.80 4.66
N GLN A 194 -26.94 -41.73 5.00
CA GLN A 194 -26.30 -42.64 4.03
C GLN A 194 -27.28 -43.54 3.30
N SER A 195 -28.49 -43.80 3.83
CA SER A 195 -29.54 -44.58 3.22
C SER A 195 -30.41 -43.75 2.24
N GLY A 196 -30.21 -42.47 2.18
CA GLY A 196 -31.01 -41.49 1.41
C GLY A 196 -32.29 -41.04 2.08
N LYS A 197 -32.47 -41.34 3.38
CA LYS A 197 -33.63 -40.91 4.16
C LYS A 197 -33.41 -39.46 4.63
N ALA A 198 -34.44 -38.64 4.46
CA ALA A 198 -34.41 -37.24 4.94
C ALA A 198 -34.42 -37.19 6.48
N VAL A 199 -33.43 -36.54 7.04
CA VAL A 199 -33.25 -36.30 8.49
C VAL A 199 -33.88 -34.97 8.89
N LEU A 200 -33.62 -33.89 8.13
CA LEU A 200 -34.18 -32.57 8.37
C LEU A 200 -34.18 -31.73 7.09
N SER A 201 -35.00 -30.67 7.09
CA SER A 201 -35.01 -29.67 6.01
C SER A 201 -34.26 -28.44 6.43
N PHE A 202 -33.62 -27.75 5.47
CA PHE A 202 -32.90 -26.49 5.71
C PHE A 202 -33.13 -25.46 4.60
N SER A 203 -32.97 -24.20 4.95
CA SER A 203 -33.04 -23.10 3.98
C SER A 203 -32.13 -21.95 4.40
N SER A 204 -31.60 -21.23 3.44
CA SER A 204 -30.79 -20.03 3.69
C SER A 204 -31.67 -18.78 3.83
N ASN A 205 -31.16 -17.79 4.54
CA ASN A 205 -31.71 -16.43 4.57
C ASN A 205 -31.28 -15.63 3.30
N ALA A 206 -31.60 -14.35 3.26
CA ALA A 206 -31.24 -13.45 2.15
C ALA A 206 -29.73 -13.23 2.00
N GLN A 207 -28.94 -13.53 3.04
CA GLN A 207 -27.47 -13.45 3.03
C GLN A 207 -26.82 -14.80 2.69
N GLY A 208 -27.57 -15.77 2.21
CA GLY A 208 -27.05 -17.10 1.91
C GLY A 208 -26.72 -17.96 3.13
N LEU A 209 -27.03 -17.47 4.33
CA LEU A 209 -26.65 -18.08 5.60
C LEU A 209 -27.81 -18.90 6.21
N GLY A 210 -27.46 -19.98 6.90
CA GLY A 210 -28.40 -20.76 7.67
C GLY A 210 -27.70 -21.67 8.68
N LYS A 211 -28.48 -22.28 9.57
CA LYS A 211 -27.99 -23.28 10.53
C LYS A 211 -29.09 -24.29 10.88
N PHE A 212 -28.65 -25.47 11.28
CA PHE A 212 -29.51 -26.54 11.82
C PHE A 212 -28.79 -27.30 12.91
N LEU A 213 -29.54 -28.11 13.66
CA LEU A 213 -29.03 -29.01 14.68
C LEU A 213 -28.98 -30.44 14.13
N LEU A 214 -27.89 -31.15 14.42
CA LEU A 214 -27.72 -32.53 14.05
C LEU A 214 -27.05 -33.30 15.20
N ASN A 215 -27.59 -34.47 15.55
CA ASN A 215 -26.98 -35.37 16.51
C ASN A 215 -26.61 -36.67 15.79
N PRO A 216 -25.39 -36.77 15.27
CA PRO A 216 -24.94 -37.91 14.49
C PRO A 216 -24.52 -39.07 15.38
N ASP A 217 -24.78 -40.32 14.92
CA ASP A 217 -24.15 -41.49 15.49
C ASP A 217 -22.72 -41.71 14.93
N LYS A 218 -22.02 -42.67 15.52
CA LYS A 218 -20.68 -43.03 15.04
C LYS A 218 -20.76 -43.55 13.60
N GLN A 219 -19.85 -43.04 12.74
CA GLN A 219 -19.75 -43.41 11.32
C GLN A 219 -20.92 -42.96 10.43
N ASP A 220 -21.82 -42.09 10.92
CA ASP A 220 -22.83 -41.52 10.05
C ASP A 220 -22.20 -40.66 8.97
N VAL A 221 -22.77 -40.72 7.76
CA VAL A 221 -22.44 -39.88 6.64
C VAL A 221 -23.69 -39.14 6.19
N PHE A 222 -23.62 -37.85 6.08
CA PHE A 222 -24.74 -37.00 5.68
C PHE A 222 -24.46 -36.24 4.41
N TYR A 223 -25.54 -36.01 3.63
CA TYR A 223 -25.52 -35.26 2.40
C TYR A 223 -26.62 -34.22 2.41
N ALA A 224 -26.31 -33.04 1.96
CA ALA A 224 -27.29 -32.03 1.62
C ALA A 224 -27.74 -32.21 0.17
N MET A 225 -29.04 -32.46 -0.04
CA MET A 225 -29.68 -32.36 -1.35
C MET A 225 -30.42 -31.03 -1.38
N TRP A 226 -30.00 -30.11 -2.25
CA TRP A 226 -30.53 -28.75 -2.25
C TRP A 226 -30.80 -28.27 -3.68
N LYS A 227 -31.68 -27.28 -3.78
CA LYS A 227 -32.06 -26.63 -5.03
C LYS A 227 -31.52 -25.21 -5.07
N ASP A 228 -30.94 -24.84 -6.21
CA ASP A 228 -30.56 -23.47 -6.49
C ASP A 228 -31.77 -22.60 -6.90
N GLU A 229 -31.53 -21.32 -7.15
CA GLU A 229 -32.58 -20.36 -7.57
C GLU A 229 -33.25 -20.76 -8.91
N LYS A 230 -32.61 -21.58 -9.73
CA LYS A 230 -33.14 -22.08 -11.00
C LYS A 230 -33.89 -23.40 -10.84
N GLY A 231 -33.92 -23.97 -9.64
CA GLY A 231 -34.55 -25.26 -9.33
C GLY A 231 -33.70 -26.48 -9.66
N ALA A 232 -32.43 -26.31 -10.08
CA ALA A 232 -31.53 -27.42 -10.30
C ALA A 232 -31.13 -28.08 -8.97
N GLU A 233 -31.11 -29.40 -8.92
CA GLU A 233 -30.75 -30.17 -7.75
C GLU A 233 -29.26 -30.44 -7.67
N HIS A 234 -28.71 -30.24 -6.49
CA HIS A 234 -27.30 -30.40 -6.16
C HIS A 234 -27.12 -31.26 -4.93
N ARG A 235 -25.97 -31.96 -4.86
CA ARG A 235 -25.57 -32.76 -3.71
C ARG A 235 -24.26 -32.26 -3.15
N THR A 236 -24.22 -32.01 -1.83
CA THR A 236 -23.00 -31.63 -1.11
C THR A 236 -22.85 -32.51 0.11
N GLU A 237 -21.66 -33.07 0.32
CA GLU A 237 -21.35 -33.86 1.51
C GLU A 237 -21.11 -32.95 2.71
N LEU A 238 -21.65 -33.34 3.88
CA LEU A 238 -21.36 -32.69 5.15
C LEU A 238 -19.96 -33.07 5.66
N PRO A 239 -19.36 -32.27 6.55
CA PRO A 239 -18.12 -32.63 7.24
C PRO A 239 -18.24 -34.02 7.92
N ALA A 240 -17.13 -34.76 7.94
CA ALA A 240 -17.10 -36.11 8.51
C ALA A 240 -17.35 -36.10 10.03
N VAL A 241 -18.10 -37.08 10.53
CA VAL A 241 -18.36 -37.27 11.97
C VAL A 241 -17.13 -37.81 12.66
N LYS A 242 -16.69 -37.13 13.73
CA LYS A 242 -15.59 -37.62 14.60
C LYS A 242 -16.14 -38.38 15.81
N ASN A 243 -15.57 -39.55 16.07
CA ASN A 243 -15.99 -40.40 17.19
C ASN A 243 -15.50 -39.92 18.58
N SER A 244 -14.60 -38.96 18.59
CA SER A 244 -14.06 -38.35 19.81
C SER A 244 -13.76 -36.87 19.54
N GLY A 245 -13.77 -36.06 20.58
CA GLY A 245 -13.56 -34.60 20.46
C GLY A 245 -14.47 -33.86 21.43
N ILE A 246 -14.59 -32.59 21.19
CA ILE A 246 -15.40 -31.66 21.98
C ILE A 246 -16.32 -30.88 21.03
N ALA A 247 -17.59 -30.85 21.30
CA ALA A 247 -18.53 -29.93 20.72
C ALA A 247 -18.62 -28.68 21.60
N LEU A 248 -18.38 -27.52 21.02
CA LEU A 248 -18.52 -26.22 21.67
C LEU A 248 -19.76 -25.53 21.13
N ARG A 249 -20.59 -25.00 22.01
CA ARG A 249 -21.76 -24.19 21.65
C ARG A 249 -21.72 -22.87 22.41
N LEU A 250 -21.98 -21.78 21.71
CA LEU A 250 -22.05 -20.44 22.28
C LEU A 250 -23.45 -19.84 22.08
N ILE A 251 -23.94 -19.13 23.13
CA ILE A 251 -25.20 -18.39 23.07
C ILE A 251 -24.92 -16.99 23.61
N ASN A 252 -25.02 -15.99 22.72
CA ASN A 252 -24.88 -14.59 23.12
C ASN A 252 -26.15 -14.10 23.81
N SER A 253 -25.97 -13.45 24.95
CA SER A 253 -27.04 -12.86 25.77
C SER A 253 -26.59 -11.47 26.24
N PRO A 254 -27.48 -10.55 26.52
CA PRO A 254 -27.13 -9.24 27.04
C PRO A 254 -26.18 -9.32 28.25
N GLY A 255 -24.98 -8.71 28.13
CA GLY A 255 -23.98 -8.64 29.18
C GLY A 255 -23.24 -9.95 29.50
N LYS A 256 -23.53 -11.06 28.82
CA LYS A 256 -22.85 -12.35 29.03
C LYS A 256 -22.88 -13.23 27.78
N LEU A 257 -21.84 -14.02 27.59
CA LEU A 257 -21.80 -15.09 26.62
C LEU A 257 -21.89 -16.42 27.36
N LEU A 258 -22.94 -17.20 27.10
CA LEU A 258 -23.04 -18.56 27.63
C LEU A 258 -22.28 -19.51 26.73
N PHE A 259 -21.52 -20.44 27.32
CA PHE A 259 -20.89 -21.50 26.59
C PHE A 259 -21.25 -22.87 27.16
N SER A 260 -21.35 -23.87 26.33
CA SER A 260 -21.43 -25.28 26.74
C SER A 260 -20.39 -26.08 25.95
N VAL A 261 -19.79 -27.04 26.66
CA VAL A 261 -18.78 -27.97 26.16
C VAL A 261 -19.33 -29.38 26.37
N SER A 262 -19.43 -30.16 25.29
CA SER A 262 -19.96 -31.50 25.31
C SER A 262 -18.99 -32.50 24.72
N ARG A 263 -18.94 -33.71 25.28
CA ARG A 263 -18.16 -34.85 24.77
C ARG A 263 -19.04 -36.09 24.63
N PRO A 264 -18.69 -37.06 23.75
CA PRO A 264 -19.41 -38.32 23.65
C PRO A 264 -19.39 -39.08 24.99
N GLN A 265 -20.51 -39.66 25.35
CA GLN A 265 -20.61 -40.49 26.55
C GLN A 265 -19.61 -41.65 26.60
N THR A 266 -19.35 -42.23 25.44
CA THR A 266 -18.40 -43.35 25.26
C THR A 266 -16.94 -42.96 25.23
N SER A 267 -16.65 -41.64 25.23
CA SER A 267 -15.26 -41.17 25.19
C SER A 267 -14.66 -41.13 26.60
N THR A 268 -13.48 -41.71 26.80
CA THR A 268 -12.69 -41.61 28.02
C THR A 268 -11.75 -40.40 28.04
N GLY A 269 -11.56 -39.76 26.91
CA GLY A 269 -10.72 -38.55 26.75
C GLY A 269 -11.42 -37.29 27.17
N ASN A 270 -10.66 -36.21 27.27
CA ASN A 270 -11.13 -34.85 27.52
C ASN A 270 -12.05 -34.68 28.73
N GLN A 271 -11.71 -35.39 29.82
CA GLN A 271 -12.46 -35.33 31.09
C GLN A 271 -12.34 -33.94 31.76
N GLN A 272 -11.35 -33.18 31.41
CA GLN A 272 -11.14 -31.82 31.85
C GLN A 272 -10.57 -31.02 30.71
N VAL A 273 -11.12 -29.84 30.47
CA VAL A 273 -10.70 -28.92 29.37
C VAL A 273 -10.56 -27.50 29.89
N VAL A 274 -9.78 -26.70 29.20
CA VAL A 274 -9.58 -25.27 29.50
C VAL A 274 -10.25 -24.44 28.42
N VAL A 275 -11.10 -23.53 28.82
CA VAL A 275 -11.76 -22.55 27.92
C VAL A 275 -11.05 -21.22 28.05
N ILE A 276 -10.56 -20.70 26.95
CA ILE A 276 -9.90 -19.38 26.86
C ILE A 276 -10.69 -18.50 25.92
N GLY A 277 -10.98 -17.27 26.39
CA GLY A 277 -11.53 -16.20 25.57
C GLY A 277 -10.54 -15.07 25.38
N HIS A 278 -10.36 -14.60 24.14
CA HIS A 278 -9.49 -13.46 23.88
C HIS A 278 -10.07 -12.50 22.82
N MET A 279 -9.71 -11.23 22.94
CA MET A 279 -9.98 -10.17 21.96
C MET A 279 -8.66 -9.50 21.57
N ASN A 280 -8.41 -9.31 20.29
CA ASN A 280 -7.20 -8.65 19.78
C ASN A 280 -5.90 -9.10 20.48
N GLN A 281 -5.70 -10.42 20.61
CA GLN A 281 -4.55 -11.07 21.28
C GLN A 281 -4.51 -10.91 22.83
N GLN A 282 -5.44 -10.20 23.43
CA GLN A 282 -5.52 -10.06 24.89
C GLN A 282 -6.50 -11.09 25.46
N MET A 283 -6.06 -11.84 26.46
CA MET A 283 -6.91 -12.80 27.15
C MET A 283 -7.90 -12.05 28.05
N VAL A 284 -9.19 -12.31 27.84
CA VAL A 284 -10.29 -11.71 28.63
C VAL A 284 -11.01 -12.72 29.52
N TYR A 285 -10.83 -14.01 29.25
CA TYR A 285 -11.47 -15.08 30.04
C TYR A 285 -10.63 -16.34 30.05
N LYS A 286 -10.64 -17.05 31.21
CA LYS A 286 -10.08 -18.38 31.33
C LYS A 286 -10.82 -19.17 32.39
N ALA A 287 -11.23 -20.41 32.07
CA ALA A 287 -11.87 -21.30 33.01
C ALA A 287 -11.50 -22.77 32.72
N THR A 288 -11.48 -23.58 33.77
CA THR A 288 -11.36 -25.04 33.63
C THR A 288 -12.74 -25.65 33.78
N VAL A 289 -13.12 -26.49 32.80
CA VAL A 289 -14.39 -27.22 32.79
C VAL A 289 -14.15 -28.69 33.08
N ASN A 290 -14.85 -29.22 34.09
CA ASN A 290 -14.76 -30.64 34.47
C ASN A 290 -15.89 -31.43 33.81
N LEU A 291 -15.54 -32.45 33.06
CA LEU A 291 -16.45 -33.38 32.34
C LEU A 291 -16.30 -34.83 32.84
N LYS A 292 -15.68 -35.06 34.01
CA LYS A 292 -15.45 -36.41 34.52
C LYS A 292 -16.74 -37.21 34.74
N GLU A 293 -17.68 -36.59 35.43
CA GLU A 293 -18.94 -37.23 35.86
C GLU A 293 -20.12 -36.84 34.95
N VAL A 294 -19.93 -35.87 34.07
CA VAL A 294 -20.97 -35.36 33.15
C VAL A 294 -20.40 -35.26 31.74
N ASN A 295 -21.27 -35.43 30.77
CA ASN A 295 -20.84 -35.35 29.36
C ASN A 295 -20.97 -33.97 28.79
N MET A 296 -21.69 -33.08 29.50
CA MET A 296 -21.88 -31.67 29.14
C MET A 296 -21.74 -30.81 30.38
N SER A 297 -21.01 -29.73 30.25
CA SER A 297 -20.87 -28.68 31.26
C SER A 297 -20.65 -27.35 30.57
N GLY A 298 -20.85 -26.26 31.28
CA GLY A 298 -20.70 -24.93 30.67
C GLY A 298 -20.54 -23.85 31.73
N GLY A 299 -20.57 -22.61 31.25
CA GLY A 299 -20.43 -21.44 32.10
C GLY A 299 -20.89 -20.18 31.39
N ASN A 300 -20.62 -19.06 32.04
CA ASN A 300 -20.85 -17.76 31.45
C ASN A 300 -19.56 -16.94 31.43
N ILE A 301 -19.39 -16.15 30.38
CA ILE A 301 -18.33 -15.19 30.22
C ILE A 301 -18.97 -13.81 30.36
N PRO A 302 -18.60 -13.01 31.37
CA PRO A 302 -19.07 -11.64 31.47
C PRO A 302 -18.58 -10.83 30.26
N THR A 303 -19.52 -10.15 29.56
CA THR A 303 -19.20 -9.38 28.37
C THR A 303 -19.57 -7.92 28.46
N ALA A 304 -20.26 -7.47 29.53
CA ALA A 304 -20.76 -6.12 29.67
C ALA A 304 -19.68 -5.03 29.59
N GLU A 305 -18.50 -5.31 30.13
CA GLU A 305 -17.36 -4.38 30.15
C GLU A 305 -16.37 -4.55 29.00
N LEU A 306 -16.62 -5.53 28.11
CA LEU A 306 -15.75 -5.76 26.99
C LEU A 306 -15.97 -4.70 25.89
N PRO A 307 -14.92 -4.35 25.12
CA PRO A 307 -15.09 -3.53 23.93
C PRO A 307 -15.94 -4.25 22.89
N THR A 308 -16.65 -3.50 22.05
CA THR A 308 -17.35 -4.05 20.89
C THR A 308 -16.36 -4.60 19.89
N GLY A 309 -16.55 -5.85 19.44
CA GLY A 309 -15.66 -6.50 18.49
C GLY A 309 -15.72 -8.03 18.55
N ILE A 310 -14.76 -8.68 17.92
CA ILE A 310 -14.71 -10.13 17.83
C ILE A 310 -14.05 -10.71 19.07
N LEU A 311 -14.80 -11.59 19.76
CA LEU A 311 -14.32 -12.42 20.85
C LEU A 311 -14.13 -13.85 20.31
N GLN A 312 -12.93 -14.39 20.45
CA GLN A 312 -12.59 -15.75 20.08
C GLN A 312 -12.57 -16.62 21.33
N ILE A 313 -13.31 -17.73 21.29
CA ILE A 313 -13.33 -18.75 22.34
C ILE A 313 -12.67 -20.01 21.81
N THR A 314 -11.67 -20.50 22.53
CA THR A 314 -10.96 -21.74 22.18
C THR A 314 -10.96 -22.68 23.39
N VAL A 315 -11.28 -23.94 23.15
CA VAL A 315 -11.25 -25.01 24.14
C VAL A 315 -9.98 -25.81 23.93
N PHE A 316 -9.22 -26.02 24.99
CA PHE A 316 -7.97 -26.78 24.98
C PHE A 316 -8.09 -28.03 25.86
N ASP A 317 -7.34 -29.04 25.50
CA ASP A 317 -7.04 -30.12 26.44
C ASP A 317 -5.99 -29.67 27.49
N LEU A 318 -5.68 -30.53 28.43
CA LEU A 318 -4.68 -30.26 29.48
C LEU A 318 -3.24 -30.18 28.92
N THR A 319 -3.00 -30.68 27.71
CA THR A 319 -1.71 -30.58 27.02
C THR A 319 -1.58 -29.30 26.20
N GLN A 320 -2.61 -28.41 26.25
CA GLN A 320 -2.72 -27.16 25.53
C GLN A 320 -2.91 -27.32 23.99
N SER A 321 -3.41 -28.48 23.56
CA SER A 321 -3.83 -28.66 22.17
C SER A 321 -5.24 -28.11 21.98
N PRO A 322 -5.51 -27.33 20.94
CA PRO A 322 -6.85 -26.79 20.67
C PRO A 322 -7.78 -27.92 20.21
N LEU A 323 -8.96 -28.01 20.82
CA LEU A 323 -9.98 -28.99 20.55
C LEU A 323 -11.18 -28.44 19.77
N ALA A 324 -11.60 -27.22 20.10
CA ALA A 324 -12.70 -26.53 19.43
C ALA A 324 -12.49 -25.03 19.52
N GLU A 325 -12.96 -24.32 18.49
CA GLU A 325 -12.78 -22.88 18.41
C GLU A 325 -13.97 -22.22 17.76
N ARG A 326 -14.41 -21.08 18.29
CA ARG A 326 -15.47 -20.28 17.72
C ARG A 326 -15.24 -18.80 17.95
N VAL A 327 -15.56 -17.98 16.97
CA VAL A 327 -15.66 -16.52 17.08
C VAL A 327 -17.10 -16.11 17.33
N CYS A 328 -17.30 -15.06 18.13
CA CYS A 328 -18.58 -14.39 18.30
C CYS A 328 -18.36 -12.89 18.32
N PHE A 329 -19.38 -12.13 17.98
CA PHE A 329 -19.34 -10.67 18.00
C PHE A 329 -20.00 -10.15 19.26
N ILE A 330 -19.24 -9.41 20.06
CA ILE A 330 -19.75 -8.69 21.24
C ILE A 330 -20.11 -7.28 20.81
N ASN A 331 -21.36 -6.87 21.04
CA ASN A 331 -21.82 -5.53 20.71
C ASN A 331 -22.34 -4.82 21.95
N ASN A 332 -21.50 -4.02 22.57
CA ASN A 332 -21.83 -3.19 23.72
C ASN A 332 -22.12 -1.73 23.34
N HIS A 333 -22.18 -1.42 22.03
CA HIS A 333 -22.46 -0.08 21.50
C HIS A 333 -21.54 1.01 22.04
N ASN A 334 -20.30 0.66 22.41
CA ASN A 334 -19.31 1.56 22.98
C ASN A 334 -18.20 1.97 21.98
N TYR A 335 -18.37 1.66 20.70
CA TYR A 335 -17.37 1.80 19.65
C TYR A 335 -17.46 3.08 18.83
N ASN A 336 -18.57 3.81 18.93
CA ASN A 336 -18.82 4.98 18.10
C ASN A 336 -19.12 6.24 18.92
N PHE A 337 -18.99 7.36 18.27
CA PHE A 337 -19.56 8.63 18.69
C PHE A 337 -20.47 9.17 17.58
N ASP A 338 -21.45 9.95 17.95
CA ASP A 338 -22.50 10.43 17.06
C ASP A 338 -22.10 11.77 16.41
N GLY A 339 -22.73 12.05 15.28
CA GLY A 339 -22.62 13.32 14.59
C GLY A 339 -23.89 13.67 13.83
N GLU A 340 -24.06 14.95 13.57
CA GLU A 340 -25.21 15.49 12.83
C GLU A 340 -24.73 16.38 11.68
N VAL A 341 -25.36 16.22 10.50
CA VAL A 341 -25.17 17.12 9.35
C VAL A 341 -26.41 17.98 9.20
N LYS A 342 -26.24 19.29 9.36
CA LYS A 342 -27.24 20.31 9.06
C LYS A 342 -26.90 20.97 7.72
N VAL A 343 -27.82 20.93 6.79
CA VAL A 343 -27.74 21.70 5.55
C VAL A 343 -28.15 23.14 5.87
N VAL A 344 -27.20 24.07 5.79
CA VAL A 344 -27.41 25.49 6.08
C VAL A 344 -27.95 26.21 4.86
N SER A 345 -27.34 25.95 3.69
CA SER A 345 -27.77 26.46 2.41
C SER A 345 -27.63 25.40 1.34
N LYS A 346 -28.61 25.26 0.47
CA LYS A 346 -28.64 24.27 -0.61
C LYS A 346 -28.93 24.93 -1.95
N SER A 347 -28.13 24.60 -2.93
CA SER A 347 -28.40 24.90 -4.32
C SER A 347 -27.96 23.74 -5.20
N LEU A 348 -28.89 23.11 -5.89
CA LEU A 348 -28.59 22.06 -6.89
C LEU A 348 -28.43 22.63 -8.30
N LYS A 349 -28.39 23.94 -8.44
CA LYS A 349 -28.12 24.60 -9.71
C LYS A 349 -26.66 24.43 -10.09
N ARG A 350 -26.38 24.51 -11.41
CA ARG A 350 -25.01 24.58 -11.93
C ARG A 350 -24.19 25.61 -11.15
N ARG A 351 -23.03 25.19 -10.63
CA ARG A 351 -22.12 26.02 -9.81
C ARG A 351 -22.78 26.67 -8.59
N GLY A 352 -23.88 26.10 -8.14
CA GLY A 352 -24.60 26.58 -6.97
C GLY A 352 -23.77 26.41 -5.69
N ARG A 353 -23.81 27.45 -4.85
CA ARG A 353 -23.14 27.46 -3.55
C ARG A 353 -23.95 26.64 -2.54
N ASN A 354 -23.29 25.73 -1.88
CA ASN A 354 -23.83 24.94 -0.80
C ASN A 354 -23.04 25.17 0.49
N GLU A 355 -23.73 25.05 1.60
CA GLU A 355 -23.12 25.19 2.93
C GLU A 355 -23.72 24.13 3.87
N VAL A 356 -22.84 23.39 4.49
CA VAL A 356 -23.19 22.37 5.49
C VAL A 356 -22.46 22.61 6.78
N GLN A 357 -23.14 22.33 7.88
CA GLN A 357 -22.57 22.34 9.21
C GLN A 357 -22.58 20.92 9.76
N ILE A 358 -21.43 20.45 10.19
CA ILE A 358 -21.28 19.15 10.83
C ILE A 358 -20.97 19.38 12.31
N THR A 359 -21.75 18.75 13.18
CA THR A 359 -21.50 18.75 14.62
C THR A 359 -21.24 17.31 15.04
N VAL A 360 -20.16 17.05 15.76
CA VAL A 360 -19.84 15.72 16.28
C VAL A 360 -19.85 15.73 17.81
N ASN A 361 -20.36 14.65 18.40
CA ASN A 361 -20.53 14.49 19.84
C ASN A 361 -19.35 13.68 20.43
N ALA A 362 -18.13 14.17 20.24
CA ALA A 362 -16.93 13.55 20.82
C ALA A 362 -16.46 14.35 22.04
N ALA A 363 -16.04 13.65 23.10
CA ALA A 363 -15.52 14.27 24.31
C ALA A 363 -14.08 14.80 24.14
N ASP A 364 -13.31 14.19 23.23
CA ASP A 364 -11.88 14.40 23.03
C ASP A 364 -11.55 14.85 21.60
N LYS A 365 -10.27 14.88 21.27
CA LYS A 365 -9.82 15.16 19.92
C LYS A 365 -10.36 14.13 18.94
N THR A 366 -10.68 14.59 17.74
CA THR A 366 -11.10 13.74 16.63
C THR A 366 -10.26 14.01 15.41
N ASN A 367 -10.00 12.94 14.66
CA ASN A 367 -9.27 12.99 13.41
C ASN A 367 -10.13 12.33 12.33
N MET A 368 -10.73 13.15 11.47
CA MET A 368 -11.75 12.74 10.52
C MET A 368 -11.38 13.17 9.11
N SER A 369 -12.06 12.64 8.11
CA SER A 369 -12.04 13.10 6.72
C SER A 369 -13.45 13.25 6.17
N LEU A 370 -13.63 14.22 5.29
CA LEU A 370 -14.89 14.57 4.67
C LEU A 370 -14.77 14.44 3.16
N SER A 371 -15.69 13.68 2.57
CA SER A 371 -15.90 13.59 1.13
C SER A 371 -17.29 14.13 0.79
N ILE A 372 -17.38 14.98 -0.24
CA ILE A 372 -18.63 15.44 -0.84
C ILE A 372 -18.56 15.19 -2.33
N THR A 373 -19.47 14.38 -2.84
CA THR A 373 -19.44 13.88 -4.21
C THR A 373 -20.80 13.98 -4.89
N ASP A 374 -20.81 13.83 -6.21
CA ASP A 374 -22.01 13.54 -6.97
C ASP A 374 -22.53 12.13 -6.64
N ALA A 375 -23.71 12.05 -6.02
CA ALA A 375 -24.29 10.79 -5.58
C ALA A 375 -24.74 9.89 -6.74
N GLU A 376 -24.93 10.41 -7.95
CA GLU A 376 -25.33 9.60 -9.10
C GLU A 376 -24.17 8.78 -9.66
N VAL A 377 -22.93 9.26 -9.49
CA VAL A 377 -21.71 8.56 -9.90
C VAL A 377 -21.43 7.34 -9.02
N ASP A 378 -21.63 7.49 -7.72
CA ASP A 378 -21.26 6.45 -6.74
C ASP A 378 -22.37 5.43 -6.47
N GLY A 379 -23.61 5.72 -6.88
CA GLY A 379 -24.77 4.92 -6.54
C GLY A 379 -25.10 4.93 -5.03
N ASN A 380 -26.28 4.45 -4.67
CA ASN A 380 -26.64 4.27 -3.26
C ASN A 380 -26.25 2.86 -2.82
N ARG A 381 -25.26 2.75 -1.94
CA ARG A 381 -24.78 1.47 -1.39
C ARG A 381 -24.67 1.57 0.13
N PRO A 382 -25.80 1.60 0.85
CA PRO A 382 -25.83 1.85 2.28
C PRO A 382 -25.16 0.75 3.12
N TYR A 383 -24.83 -0.39 2.49
CA TYR A 383 -24.31 -1.56 3.19
C TYR A 383 -22.83 -1.84 2.88
N ASP A 384 -22.16 -0.95 2.16
CA ASP A 384 -20.73 -1.09 1.84
C ASP A 384 -19.86 -1.04 3.10
N ASP A 385 -18.65 -1.54 2.95
CA ASP A 385 -17.60 -1.49 3.98
C ASP A 385 -17.21 -0.04 4.29
N ASN A 386 -17.15 0.31 5.57
CA ASN A 386 -16.78 1.62 6.10
C ASN A 386 -15.78 1.47 7.25
N ILE A 387 -15.37 2.55 7.88
CA ILE A 387 -14.38 2.52 8.97
C ILE A 387 -14.81 1.61 10.12
N ILE A 388 -16.07 1.62 10.50
CA ILE A 388 -16.65 0.81 11.60
C ILE A 388 -16.58 -0.66 11.22
N THR A 389 -17.15 -1.03 10.09
CA THR A 389 -17.22 -2.42 9.65
C THR A 389 -15.85 -3.00 9.38
N ARG A 390 -14.93 -2.19 8.84
CA ARG A 390 -13.56 -2.63 8.58
C ARG A 390 -12.78 -2.90 9.85
N LEU A 391 -12.83 -2.00 10.81
CA LEU A 391 -12.02 -2.12 12.03
C LEU A 391 -12.58 -3.11 13.04
N LEU A 392 -13.91 -3.33 13.05
CA LEU A 392 -14.56 -4.22 14.03
C LEU A 392 -14.93 -5.59 13.48
N LEU A 393 -15.06 -5.76 12.16
CA LEU A 393 -15.58 -6.98 11.54
C LEU A 393 -14.68 -7.48 10.40
N THR A 394 -14.71 -6.84 9.22
CA THR A 394 -14.08 -7.37 8.00
C THR A 394 -12.56 -7.39 8.07
N GLY A 395 -11.95 -6.55 8.88
CA GLY A 395 -10.49 -6.52 9.10
C GLY A 395 -9.96 -7.68 9.92
N ASP A 396 -10.83 -8.42 10.62
CA ASP A 396 -10.46 -9.52 11.50
C ASP A 396 -10.98 -10.88 11.03
N LEU A 397 -11.87 -10.93 10.04
CA LEU A 397 -12.39 -12.18 9.48
C LEU A 397 -11.74 -12.50 8.15
N ARG A 398 -11.62 -13.78 7.85
CA ARG A 398 -11.19 -14.26 6.53
C ARG A 398 -12.40 -14.44 5.62
N GLY A 399 -12.17 -14.17 4.34
CA GLY A 399 -13.18 -14.29 3.31
C GLY A 399 -13.85 -12.95 2.99
N TYR A 400 -14.63 -12.95 1.93
CA TYR A 400 -15.39 -11.79 1.52
C TYR A 400 -16.72 -11.73 2.26
N ILE A 401 -17.03 -10.62 2.87
CA ILE A 401 -18.32 -10.37 3.54
C ILE A 401 -19.09 -9.35 2.72
N LYS A 402 -20.18 -9.81 2.13
CA LYS A 402 -21.07 -8.92 1.38
C LYS A 402 -21.89 -8.05 2.33
N PHE A 403 -21.99 -6.80 2.01
CA PHE A 403 -22.81 -5.83 2.76
C PHE A 403 -22.51 -5.75 4.27
N PRO A 404 -21.24 -5.56 4.67
CA PRO A 404 -20.86 -5.62 6.09
C PRO A 404 -21.61 -4.59 6.95
N ASN A 405 -21.95 -3.41 6.41
CA ASN A 405 -22.72 -2.39 7.14
C ASN A 405 -24.18 -2.79 7.41
N TYR A 406 -24.70 -3.82 6.75
CA TYR A 406 -26.01 -4.38 7.05
C TYR A 406 -26.11 -4.82 8.52
N TYR A 407 -25.06 -5.39 9.08
CA TYR A 407 -25.01 -5.88 10.46
C TYR A 407 -24.94 -4.78 11.53
N PHE A 408 -24.77 -3.53 11.12
CA PHE A 408 -24.63 -2.38 12.03
C PHE A 408 -25.78 -1.35 11.93
N GLN A 409 -26.86 -1.67 11.20
CA GLN A 409 -27.94 -0.72 10.92
C GLN A 409 -28.82 -0.38 12.12
N ASN A 410 -29.03 -1.37 12.97
CA ASN A 410 -29.86 -1.21 14.18
C ASN A 410 -29.50 -2.28 15.21
N ASN A 411 -30.13 -2.19 16.40
CA ASN A 411 -29.84 -3.05 17.54
C ASN A 411 -30.91 -4.13 17.72
N SER A 412 -31.53 -4.62 16.65
CA SER A 412 -32.56 -5.66 16.75
C SER A 412 -31.97 -7.03 17.04
N ASP A 413 -32.67 -7.85 17.81
CA ASP A 413 -32.28 -9.23 18.09
C ASP A 413 -32.14 -10.06 16.80
N SER A 414 -32.95 -9.79 15.81
CA SER A 414 -32.88 -10.45 14.50
C SER A 414 -31.54 -10.17 13.83
N LEU A 415 -31.04 -8.95 13.89
CA LEU A 415 -29.76 -8.58 13.30
C LEU A 415 -28.59 -9.17 14.08
N ALA A 416 -28.69 -9.21 15.41
CA ALA A 416 -27.72 -9.88 16.27
C ALA A 416 -27.63 -11.38 15.97
N GLN A 417 -28.76 -12.05 15.72
CA GLN A 417 -28.79 -13.46 15.31
C GLN A 417 -28.16 -13.68 13.93
N GLN A 418 -28.36 -12.76 12.99
CA GLN A 418 -27.74 -12.84 11.66
C GLN A 418 -26.23 -12.60 11.73
N LEU A 419 -25.77 -11.70 12.59
CA LEU A 419 -24.36 -11.48 12.85
C LEU A 419 -23.72 -12.72 13.52
N ASP A 420 -24.41 -13.37 14.46
CA ASP A 420 -23.95 -14.63 15.05
C ASP A 420 -23.84 -15.75 14.00
N LEU A 421 -24.79 -15.79 13.06
CA LEU A 421 -24.77 -16.74 11.96
C LEU A 421 -23.60 -16.49 11.00
N LEU A 422 -23.25 -15.21 10.75
CA LEU A 422 -22.03 -14.84 10.01
C LEU A 422 -20.78 -15.33 10.76
N MET A 423 -20.73 -15.14 12.09
CA MET A 423 -19.59 -15.60 12.92
C MET A 423 -19.40 -17.12 12.91
N LEU A 424 -20.47 -17.89 12.71
CA LEU A 424 -20.39 -19.36 12.56
C LEU A 424 -19.77 -19.80 11.25
N THR A 425 -19.85 -18.99 10.19
CA THR A 425 -19.37 -19.34 8.84
C THR A 425 -18.04 -18.74 8.49
N HIS A 426 -17.54 -17.77 9.28
CA HIS A 426 -16.26 -17.10 9.06
C HIS A 426 -15.30 -17.37 10.21
N GLY A 427 -14.17 -17.96 9.90
CA GLY A 427 -13.11 -18.19 10.89
C GLY A 427 -12.18 -16.98 11.01
N TRP A 428 -11.52 -16.87 12.17
CA TRP A 428 -10.49 -15.89 12.40
C TRP A 428 -9.27 -16.53 13.05
N ARG A 429 -8.07 -16.27 12.53
CA ARG A 429 -6.81 -16.69 13.14
C ARG A 429 -5.70 -15.74 12.71
N ARG A 430 -5.32 -14.84 13.58
CA ARG A 430 -4.12 -14.01 13.38
C ARG A 430 -2.83 -14.70 13.81
N PHE A 431 -2.93 -15.85 14.48
CA PHE A 431 -1.83 -16.73 14.87
C PHE A 431 -2.30 -18.19 14.92
N LYS A 432 -1.34 -19.11 15.00
CA LYS A 432 -1.65 -20.55 15.13
C LYS A 432 -1.43 -20.98 16.58
N TRP A 433 -2.44 -21.60 17.17
CA TRP A 433 -2.35 -22.14 18.54
C TRP A 433 -1.20 -23.14 18.71
N ASP A 434 -0.93 -23.97 17.70
CA ASP A 434 0.18 -24.92 17.69
C ASP A 434 1.55 -24.25 17.82
N ASP A 435 1.69 -23.05 17.28
CA ASP A 435 2.94 -22.29 17.40
C ASP A 435 3.04 -21.65 18.79
N LEU A 436 1.94 -21.10 19.33
CA LEU A 436 1.90 -20.54 20.68
C LEU A 436 2.15 -21.62 21.73
N SER A 437 1.47 -22.78 21.63
CA SER A 437 1.62 -23.88 22.58
C SER A 437 3.05 -24.46 22.60
N ARG A 438 3.81 -24.29 21.52
CA ARG A 438 5.22 -24.70 21.41
C ARG A 438 6.20 -23.56 21.71
N GLY A 439 5.73 -22.39 22.14
CA GLY A 439 6.58 -21.24 22.44
C GLY A 439 7.22 -20.60 21.20
N LYS A 440 6.67 -20.80 20.02
CA LYS A 440 7.19 -20.20 18.79
C LYS A 440 6.64 -18.79 18.60
N VAL A 441 7.52 -17.88 18.25
CA VAL A 441 7.21 -16.50 17.89
C VAL A 441 7.36 -16.25 16.39
N PRO A 442 6.67 -15.26 15.81
CA PRO A 442 6.86 -14.85 14.43
C PRO A 442 8.31 -14.44 14.16
N VAL A 443 8.81 -14.82 12.98
CA VAL A 443 10.12 -14.36 12.53
C VAL A 443 9.98 -12.95 11.99
N VAL A 444 10.53 -11.97 12.70
CA VAL A 444 10.50 -10.56 12.26
C VAL A 444 11.54 -10.37 11.15
N ARG A 445 11.05 -10.24 9.93
CA ARG A 445 11.86 -9.91 8.74
C ARG A 445 11.86 -8.41 8.46
N TYR A 446 10.78 -7.74 8.82
CA TYR A 446 10.54 -6.32 8.60
C TYR A 446 10.32 -5.66 9.96
N PRO A 447 11.34 -5.02 10.52
CA PRO A 447 11.20 -4.31 11.79
C PRO A 447 10.24 -3.13 11.66
N ILE A 448 9.74 -2.66 12.79
CA ILE A 448 8.98 -1.41 12.85
C ILE A 448 9.89 -0.27 12.39
N GLU A 449 9.44 0.47 11.40
CA GLU A 449 10.18 1.59 10.82
C GLU A 449 9.92 2.89 11.57
N ASN A 450 10.96 3.71 11.71
CA ASN A 450 10.85 5.05 12.27
C ASN A 450 11.10 6.09 11.18
N TYR A 451 10.06 6.41 10.38
CA TYR A 451 10.13 7.31 9.23
C TYR A 451 11.23 6.92 8.24
N LEU A 452 11.69 7.87 7.39
CA LEU A 452 12.81 7.60 6.49
C LEU A 452 14.09 7.44 7.30
N SER A 453 14.93 6.53 6.85
CA SER A 453 16.28 6.37 7.37
C SER A 453 17.30 6.70 6.29
N LEU A 454 18.36 7.39 6.65
CA LEU A 454 19.51 7.55 5.76
C LEU A 454 20.51 6.47 6.10
N ASN A 455 20.57 5.47 5.25
CA ASN A 455 21.53 4.37 5.32
C ASN A 455 22.60 4.63 4.27
N ALA A 456 23.83 4.88 4.70
CA ALA A 456 24.97 5.09 3.83
C ALA A 456 25.96 3.93 3.95
N GLU A 457 26.40 3.42 2.82
CA GLU A 457 27.39 2.34 2.72
C GLU A 457 28.59 2.81 1.94
N VAL A 458 29.77 2.68 2.53
CA VAL A 458 31.04 3.13 1.96
C VAL A 458 31.66 2.01 1.15
N LEU A 459 32.02 2.31 -0.08
CA LEU A 459 32.70 1.41 -1.01
C LEU A 459 34.08 1.95 -1.40
N GLY A 460 34.97 1.07 -1.87
CA GLY A 460 36.30 1.44 -2.38
C GLY A 460 37.39 1.49 -1.31
N ILE A 461 37.05 1.45 -0.03
CA ILE A 461 37.99 1.41 1.09
C ILE A 461 37.64 0.29 2.07
N GLN A 462 38.64 -0.17 2.83
CA GLN A 462 38.43 -1.14 3.87
C GLN A 462 37.74 -0.49 5.08
N PRO A 463 36.73 -1.11 5.69
CA PRO A 463 36.03 -0.57 6.87
C PRO A 463 36.95 -0.26 8.05
N SER A 464 38.05 -0.96 8.20
CA SER A 464 39.08 -0.75 9.23
C SER A 464 39.80 0.63 9.14
N ARG A 465 39.73 1.28 7.98
CA ARG A 465 40.27 2.63 7.79
C ARG A 465 39.35 3.74 8.31
N ILE A 466 38.10 3.39 8.64
CA ILE A 466 37.11 4.32 9.18
C ILE A 466 37.19 4.25 10.70
N VAL A 467 37.55 5.37 11.33
CA VAL A 467 37.63 5.44 12.79
C VAL A 467 36.26 5.29 13.43
N LYS A 468 36.21 4.75 14.67
CA LYS A 468 34.95 4.40 15.33
C LYS A 468 34.02 5.61 15.55
N ASP A 469 34.58 6.78 15.75
CA ASP A 469 33.85 8.02 16.02
C ASP A 469 33.65 8.86 14.74
N GLU A 470 33.83 8.26 13.55
CA GLU A 470 33.60 8.93 12.28
C GLU A 470 32.11 9.20 12.07
N SER A 471 31.82 10.24 11.33
CA SER A 471 30.47 10.58 10.89
C SER A 471 30.47 11.18 9.49
N LEU A 472 29.35 11.12 8.81
CA LEU A 472 29.13 11.85 7.56
C LEU A 472 28.36 13.14 7.89
N ASN A 473 28.92 14.27 7.54
CA ASN A 473 28.17 15.53 7.48
C ASN A 473 27.44 15.58 6.16
N VAL A 474 26.11 15.64 6.21
CA VAL A 474 25.23 15.62 5.04
C VAL A 474 24.38 16.88 5.01
N ILE A 475 24.44 17.61 3.90
CA ILE A 475 23.60 18.77 3.63
C ILE A 475 22.51 18.30 2.65
N PHE A 476 21.28 18.29 3.10
CA PHE A 476 20.12 18.07 2.22
C PHE A 476 19.71 19.39 1.57
N GLN A 477 19.52 19.36 0.28
CA GLN A 477 18.86 20.42 -0.48
C GLN A 477 17.56 19.85 -1.03
N TYR A 478 16.44 20.37 -0.57
CA TYR A 478 15.11 19.99 -1.01
C TYR A 478 14.72 20.68 -2.33
N LYS A 479 13.59 20.28 -2.90
CA LYS A 479 13.10 20.79 -4.18
C LYS A 479 12.78 22.30 -4.16
N ASP A 480 12.33 22.82 -3.04
CA ASP A 480 12.09 24.24 -2.78
C ASP A 480 13.37 25.05 -2.49
N SER A 481 14.53 24.44 -2.65
CA SER A 481 15.85 24.97 -2.34
C SER A 481 16.14 25.18 -0.84
N ALA A 482 15.24 24.81 0.05
CA ALA A 482 15.53 24.76 1.48
C ALA A 482 16.65 23.73 1.76
N THR A 483 17.47 24.05 2.75
CA THR A 483 18.60 23.18 3.14
C THR A 483 18.51 22.79 4.59
N ASN A 484 18.91 21.57 4.88
CA ASN A 484 19.04 21.06 6.23
C ASN A 484 20.36 20.31 6.37
N MET A 485 21.06 20.46 7.49
CA MET A 485 22.31 19.79 7.76
C MET A 485 22.10 18.74 8.86
N LEU A 486 22.61 17.54 8.63
CA LEU A 486 22.62 16.47 9.64
C LEU A 486 23.94 15.72 9.65
N THR A 487 24.25 15.16 10.80
CA THR A 487 25.41 14.31 11.01
C THR A 487 24.94 12.87 11.13
N VAL A 488 25.47 12.01 10.26
CA VAL A 488 25.12 10.58 10.20
C VAL A 488 26.22 9.77 10.86
N PRO A 489 25.98 9.16 12.04
CA PRO A 489 27.00 8.43 12.78
C PRO A 489 27.40 7.12 12.13
N TYR A 490 28.65 6.73 12.30
CA TYR A 490 29.18 5.42 11.91
C TYR A 490 28.60 4.29 12.77
N LYS A 491 28.18 3.23 12.13
CA LYS A 491 27.62 2.02 12.79
C LYS A 491 28.50 0.77 12.68
N GLY A 492 29.70 0.95 12.15
CA GLY A 492 30.63 -0.17 11.89
C GLY A 492 30.49 -0.74 10.49
N ASN A 493 31.47 -1.53 10.08
CA ASN A 493 31.49 -2.25 8.80
C ASN A 493 31.22 -1.38 7.56
N GLY A 494 31.74 -0.15 7.54
CA GLY A 494 31.52 0.78 6.42
C GLY A 494 30.11 1.38 6.34
N LYS A 495 29.30 1.26 7.39
CA LYS A 495 27.90 1.72 7.40
C LYS A 495 27.70 2.92 8.30
N PHE A 496 26.95 3.89 7.80
CA PHE A 496 26.47 5.05 8.55
C PHE A 496 24.93 5.06 8.50
N GLN A 497 24.28 5.42 9.58
CA GLN A 497 22.84 5.37 9.65
C GLN A 497 22.27 6.40 10.61
N THR A 498 21.18 7.06 10.18
CA THR A 498 20.26 7.84 11.01
C THR A 498 18.83 7.57 10.57
N SER A 499 17.84 7.82 11.41
CA SER A 499 16.41 7.60 11.12
C SER A 499 15.58 8.77 11.63
N GLY A 500 14.27 8.74 11.38
CA GLY A 500 13.35 9.78 11.81
C GLY A 500 13.28 10.97 10.87
N LEU A 501 13.68 10.80 9.60
CA LEU A 501 13.66 11.88 8.61
C LEU A 501 12.29 11.93 7.92
N ILE A 502 11.78 13.16 7.75
CA ILE A 502 10.54 13.41 7.00
C ILE A 502 10.85 14.45 5.93
N PHE A 503 10.79 14.04 4.68
CA PHE A 503 10.85 14.94 3.53
C PHE A 503 10.14 14.30 2.33
N TYR A 504 9.68 15.14 1.43
CA TYR A 504 8.91 14.74 0.25
C TYR A 504 9.73 14.95 -1.02
N ASP A 505 9.37 14.24 -2.08
CA ASP A 505 10.10 14.25 -3.36
C ASP A 505 11.56 13.77 -3.20
N THR A 506 12.41 14.14 -4.15
CA THR A 506 13.84 13.79 -4.15
C THR A 506 14.66 14.95 -3.61
N ALA A 507 15.43 14.68 -2.58
CA ALA A 507 16.42 15.61 -2.06
C ALA A 507 17.82 15.33 -2.67
N LYS A 508 18.63 16.40 -2.83
CA LYS A 508 20.05 16.27 -3.10
C LYS A 508 20.80 16.25 -1.76
N ALA A 509 21.59 15.23 -1.54
CA ALA A 509 22.43 15.08 -0.37
C ALA A 509 23.89 15.36 -0.76
N PHE A 510 24.44 16.44 -0.27
CA PHE A 510 25.86 16.76 -0.37
C PHE A 510 26.55 16.27 0.90
N TYR A 511 27.61 15.49 0.77
CA TYR A 511 28.20 14.84 1.93
C TYR A 511 29.72 14.89 1.95
N MET A 512 30.29 14.76 3.16
CA MET A 512 31.71 14.62 3.40
C MET A 512 31.95 13.85 4.71
N PHE A 513 33.08 13.17 4.80
CA PHE A 513 33.53 12.61 6.09
C PHE A 513 33.91 13.75 7.05
N ASN A 514 33.50 13.63 8.30
CA ASN A 514 33.70 14.68 9.30
C ASN A 514 35.15 14.75 9.78
N THR A 515 35.74 13.62 10.19
CA THR A 515 37.09 13.55 10.80
C THR A 515 38.15 13.39 9.75
N ASN A 516 38.02 12.40 8.85
CA ASN A 516 39.01 12.12 7.82
C ASN A 516 38.49 12.50 6.41
N ARG A 517 38.67 13.77 6.06
CA ARG A 517 38.19 14.30 4.77
C ARG A 517 38.85 13.66 3.56
N ASN A 518 40.07 13.10 3.72
CA ASN A 518 40.77 12.42 2.62
C ASN A 518 40.03 11.15 2.15
N LEU A 519 39.20 10.53 3.03
CA LEU A 519 38.36 9.39 2.64
C LEU A 519 37.37 9.77 1.52
N SER A 520 36.94 11.01 1.41
CA SER A 520 36.07 11.49 0.33
C SER A 520 36.71 11.36 -1.05
N ASN A 521 38.03 11.34 -1.15
CA ASN A 521 38.77 11.18 -2.42
C ASN A 521 38.88 9.72 -2.84
N GLU A 522 38.84 8.81 -1.88
CA GLU A 522 39.12 7.38 -2.09
C GLU A 522 37.87 6.50 -2.05
N ALA A 523 36.83 6.98 -1.37
CA ALA A 523 35.60 6.22 -1.09
C ALA A 523 34.41 6.74 -1.89
N ALA A 524 33.57 5.83 -2.34
CA ALA A 524 32.21 6.15 -2.82
C ALA A 524 31.20 5.81 -1.72
N VAL A 525 30.17 6.63 -1.58
CA VAL A 525 29.09 6.40 -0.61
C VAL A 525 27.77 6.20 -1.33
N ILE A 526 27.13 5.07 -1.09
CA ILE A 526 25.80 4.74 -1.62
C ILE A 526 24.78 4.99 -0.52
N PHE A 527 23.78 5.81 -0.81
CA PHE A 527 22.68 6.11 0.11
C PHE A 527 21.41 5.34 -0.24
N LYS A 528 20.72 4.89 0.80
CA LYS A 528 19.37 4.31 0.73
C LYS A 528 18.48 4.98 1.78
N ASN A 529 17.21 5.20 1.43
CA ASN A 529 16.23 5.85 2.32
C ASN A 529 15.55 4.91 3.32
N GLY A 530 15.91 3.63 3.32
CA GLY A 530 15.37 2.61 4.23
C GLY A 530 13.94 2.16 3.94
N LEU A 531 13.26 2.73 2.96
CA LEU A 531 11.91 2.31 2.60
C LEU A 531 11.89 0.90 2.00
N TYR A 532 10.87 0.13 2.34
CA TYR A 532 10.63 -1.16 1.71
C TYR A 532 10.40 -1.00 0.20
N PRO A 533 11.09 -1.74 -0.67
CA PRO A 533 11.06 -1.51 -2.11
C PRO A 533 9.74 -1.93 -2.79
N GLY A 534 8.88 -2.70 -2.10
CA GLY A 534 7.63 -3.21 -2.66
C GLY A 534 7.79 -4.39 -3.59
N VAL A 535 6.66 -4.81 -4.18
CA VAL A 535 6.60 -5.91 -5.15
C VAL A 535 6.12 -5.36 -6.50
N ARG A 536 6.90 -5.56 -7.55
CA ARG A 536 6.59 -5.03 -8.89
C ARG A 536 5.41 -5.76 -9.57
N LYS A 537 5.22 -7.03 -9.25
CA LYS A 537 4.16 -7.84 -9.86
C LYS A 537 3.57 -8.80 -8.84
N LEU A 538 2.26 -8.78 -8.70
CA LEU A 538 1.47 -9.76 -7.94
C LEU A 538 1.01 -10.87 -8.89
N LYS A 539 0.47 -11.96 -8.34
CA LYS A 539 -0.33 -12.90 -9.13
C LYS A 539 -1.52 -12.15 -9.72
N ALA A 540 -1.93 -12.51 -10.94
CA ALA A 540 -3.17 -12.01 -11.52
C ALA A 540 -4.33 -12.20 -10.51
N PHE A 541 -5.20 -11.21 -10.41
CA PHE A 541 -6.29 -11.25 -9.46
C PHE A 541 -7.34 -12.24 -9.90
N ASP A 542 -7.81 -13.04 -8.97
CA ASP A 542 -9.00 -13.84 -9.19
C ASP A 542 -10.20 -12.90 -9.28
N MET A 543 -10.71 -12.73 -10.49
CA MET A 543 -11.85 -11.86 -10.78
C MET A 543 -13.15 -12.44 -10.25
N SER A 544 -13.16 -13.73 -9.85
CA SER A 544 -14.33 -14.39 -9.25
C SER A 544 -14.71 -13.76 -7.89
N LEU A 545 -13.75 -13.19 -7.17
CA LEU A 545 -13.99 -12.48 -5.91
C LEU A 545 -14.28 -10.98 -6.12
N ALA A 546 -14.68 -10.61 -7.32
CA ALA A 546 -14.99 -9.22 -7.60
C ALA A 546 -16.21 -8.75 -6.80
N GLN A 547 -15.99 -7.74 -5.98
CA GLN A 547 -16.95 -7.12 -5.05
C GLN A 547 -18.13 -6.41 -5.76
N TRP A 548 -18.50 -6.80 -6.96
CA TRP A 548 -19.53 -6.13 -7.75
C TRP A 548 -20.83 -6.93 -7.73
N SER A 549 -21.83 -6.31 -7.17
CA SER A 549 -23.19 -6.79 -7.42
C SER A 549 -23.58 -6.45 -8.86
N PRO A 550 -24.07 -7.41 -9.65
CA PRO A 550 -24.71 -7.13 -10.93
C PRO A 550 -26.04 -6.39 -10.75
N ASP A 551 -26.52 -6.25 -9.50
CA ASP A 551 -27.92 -5.98 -9.22
C ASP A 551 -28.37 -4.53 -9.45
N ASP A 552 -27.46 -3.61 -9.82
CA ASP A 552 -27.85 -2.24 -10.10
C ASP A 552 -27.41 -1.77 -11.50
N THR A 553 -27.90 -2.48 -12.50
CA THR A 553 -27.68 -2.13 -13.91
C THR A 553 -28.17 -0.71 -14.25
N SER A 554 -29.17 -0.20 -13.53
CA SER A 554 -29.70 1.16 -13.75
C SER A 554 -28.73 2.23 -13.25
N LEU A 555 -28.14 2.02 -12.06
CA LEU A 555 -27.12 2.92 -11.51
C LEU A 555 -25.82 2.85 -12.31
N ILE A 556 -25.44 1.65 -12.76
CA ILE A 556 -24.30 1.47 -13.67
C ILE A 556 -24.50 2.26 -14.96
N ARG A 557 -25.71 2.21 -15.52
CA ARG A 557 -26.05 2.94 -16.75
C ARG A 557 -26.00 4.45 -16.50
N LYS A 558 -26.67 4.95 -15.48
CA LYS A 558 -26.62 6.37 -15.10
C LYS A 558 -25.21 6.87 -14.82
N SER A 559 -24.44 6.13 -14.03
CA SER A 559 -23.05 6.48 -13.77
C SER A 559 -22.22 6.50 -15.06
N ARG A 560 -22.46 5.55 -15.97
CA ARG A 560 -21.79 5.51 -17.28
C ARG A 560 -22.16 6.71 -18.14
N ASP A 561 -23.44 7.08 -18.19
CA ASP A 561 -23.90 8.21 -18.98
C ASP A 561 -23.26 9.51 -18.49
N VAL A 562 -23.26 9.78 -17.19
CA VAL A 562 -22.57 10.92 -16.58
C VAL A 562 -21.05 10.89 -16.88
N PHE A 563 -20.41 9.73 -16.76
CA PHE A 563 -18.98 9.63 -17.07
C PHE A 563 -18.64 9.77 -18.56
N GLN A 564 -19.52 9.31 -19.46
CA GLN A 564 -19.35 9.53 -20.89
C GLN A 564 -19.45 11.00 -21.23
N GLU A 565 -20.42 11.71 -20.64
CA GLU A 565 -20.58 13.15 -20.78
C GLU A 565 -19.32 13.90 -20.26
N VAL A 566 -18.83 13.54 -19.07
CA VAL A 566 -17.58 14.06 -18.51
C VAL A 566 -16.37 13.73 -19.38
N ALA A 567 -16.29 12.51 -19.92
CA ALA A 567 -15.18 12.10 -20.78
C ALA A 567 -15.21 12.83 -22.15
N GLN A 568 -16.39 13.03 -22.73
CA GLN A 568 -16.57 13.79 -23.98
C GLN A 568 -16.18 15.26 -23.78
N ALA A 569 -16.69 15.91 -22.73
CA ALA A 569 -16.34 17.29 -22.40
C ALA A 569 -14.82 17.46 -22.17
N ARG A 570 -14.18 16.47 -21.50
CA ARG A 570 -12.72 16.47 -21.31
C ARG A 570 -11.95 16.27 -22.64
N ALA A 571 -12.42 15.38 -23.50
CA ALA A 571 -11.83 15.15 -24.81
C ALA A 571 -11.95 16.39 -25.74
N GLU A 572 -13.09 17.05 -25.71
CA GLU A 572 -13.31 18.31 -26.46
C GLU A 572 -12.39 19.41 -25.94
N ARG A 573 -12.26 19.58 -24.63
CA ARG A 573 -11.34 20.53 -24.02
C ARG A 573 -9.88 20.27 -24.43
N ASN A 574 -9.44 19.01 -24.40
CA ASN A 574 -8.08 18.65 -24.81
C ASN A 574 -7.84 18.93 -26.29
N LYS A 575 -8.87 18.81 -27.17
CA LYS A 575 -8.79 19.22 -28.57
C LYS A 575 -8.61 20.72 -28.69
N VAL A 576 -9.40 21.51 -27.96
CA VAL A 576 -9.31 22.97 -27.96
C VAL A 576 -7.96 23.46 -27.42
N GLN A 577 -7.45 22.89 -26.36
CA GLN A 577 -6.13 23.24 -25.83
C GLN A 577 -5.00 22.88 -26.82
N ASN A 578 -5.10 21.78 -27.55
CA ASN A 578 -4.13 21.40 -28.57
C ASN A 578 -4.18 22.34 -29.80
N LEU A 579 -5.31 22.99 -30.07
CA LEU A 579 -5.40 23.97 -31.14
C LEU A 579 -4.85 25.37 -30.75
N GLN A 580 -4.85 25.69 -29.46
CA GLN A 580 -4.28 26.94 -28.94
C GLN A 580 -2.77 26.87 -28.68
N VAL A 581 -2.21 25.70 -28.48
CA VAL A 581 -0.77 25.50 -28.46
C VAL A 581 -0.29 25.45 -29.91
N VAL A 582 0.01 26.57 -30.51
CA VAL A 582 0.98 26.64 -31.60
C VAL A 582 2.28 26.16 -30.96
N THR A 583 2.53 24.87 -31.03
CA THR A 583 3.82 24.30 -30.74
C THR A 583 4.73 24.84 -31.85
N VAL A 584 5.38 25.96 -31.59
CA VAL A 584 6.61 26.27 -32.26
C VAL A 584 7.52 25.11 -31.83
N LEU A 585 7.59 24.12 -32.68
CA LEU A 585 8.60 23.06 -32.59
C LEU A 585 9.93 23.79 -32.76
N ARG A 586 10.42 24.37 -31.70
CA ARG A 586 11.82 24.75 -31.59
C ARG A 586 12.53 23.42 -31.68
N LYS A 587 13.10 23.13 -32.86
CA LYS A 587 13.97 21.99 -33.08
C LYS A 587 14.91 21.95 -31.88
N VAL A 588 14.77 20.96 -31.00
CA VAL A 588 15.68 20.81 -29.87
C VAL A 588 17.05 20.60 -30.50
N LYS A 589 17.90 21.62 -30.41
CA LYS A 589 19.27 21.57 -30.95
C LYS A 589 19.96 20.36 -30.31
N SER A 590 20.58 19.54 -31.14
CA SER A 590 21.39 18.44 -30.65
C SER A 590 22.51 18.96 -29.73
N ASP A 591 23.02 18.14 -28.85
CA ASP A 591 24.12 18.57 -27.95
C ASP A 591 25.35 19.02 -28.75
N ARG A 592 25.58 18.49 -29.94
CA ARG A 592 26.61 18.92 -30.87
C ARG A 592 26.32 20.31 -31.43
N GLU A 593 25.08 20.65 -31.77
CA GLU A 593 24.71 21.99 -32.25
C GLU A 593 24.83 23.03 -31.12
N LYS A 594 24.51 22.67 -29.89
CA LYS A 594 24.70 23.53 -28.71
C LYS A 594 26.20 23.79 -28.46
N LEU A 595 27.00 22.76 -28.61
CA LEU A 595 28.44 22.84 -28.44
C LEU A 595 29.07 23.74 -29.52
N ASP A 596 28.60 23.61 -30.76
CA ASP A 596 29.04 24.46 -31.87
C ASP A 596 28.77 25.94 -31.62
N GLU A 597 27.54 26.28 -31.18
CA GLU A 597 27.19 27.64 -30.84
C GLU A 597 27.97 28.22 -29.66
N LEU A 598 28.35 27.37 -28.71
CA LEU A 598 29.09 27.81 -27.52
C LEU A 598 30.57 28.09 -27.81
N TYR A 599 31.16 27.33 -28.72
CA TYR A 599 32.61 27.33 -28.93
C TYR A 599 33.04 27.94 -30.25
N SER A 600 32.26 27.84 -31.34
CA SER A 600 32.65 28.37 -32.64
C SER A 600 31.97 29.74 -32.94
N SER A 601 32.70 30.57 -33.70
CA SER A 601 32.24 31.89 -34.07
C SER A 601 32.52 32.22 -35.57
N GLY A 602 31.86 33.24 -36.10
CA GLY A 602 32.12 33.73 -37.41
C GLY A 602 32.07 32.67 -38.51
N LEU A 603 33.14 32.55 -39.28
CA LEU A 603 33.26 31.60 -40.40
C LEU A 603 33.31 30.13 -39.94
N PHE A 604 33.62 29.90 -38.68
CA PHE A 604 33.69 28.54 -38.12
C PHE A 604 32.32 28.09 -37.55
N SER A 605 31.36 28.98 -37.34
CA SER A 605 30.03 28.65 -36.82
C SER A 605 29.14 28.08 -37.92
N GLY A 606 28.42 27.00 -37.63
CA GLY A 606 27.55 26.35 -38.61
C GLY A 606 28.36 25.64 -39.69
N GLY A 607 27.80 25.56 -40.92
CA GLY A 607 28.41 24.93 -42.08
C GLY A 607 28.40 23.38 -42.05
N ASN A 608 28.86 22.82 -43.19
CA ASN A 608 28.87 21.36 -43.38
C ASN A 608 30.17 20.73 -42.78
N ALA A 609 30.27 20.69 -41.48
CA ALA A 609 31.42 20.15 -40.75
C ALA A 609 31.06 18.96 -39.86
N THR A 610 32.02 18.06 -39.68
CA THR A 610 31.88 16.98 -38.70
C THR A 610 32.33 17.49 -37.33
N ILE A 611 31.43 17.39 -36.32
CA ILE A 611 31.71 17.81 -34.95
C ILE A 611 31.95 16.60 -34.07
N PHE A 612 33.11 16.58 -33.42
CA PHE A 612 33.48 15.62 -32.39
C PHE A 612 33.33 16.30 -31.02
N ASP A 613 32.42 15.77 -30.19
CA ASP A 613 32.22 16.23 -28.84
C ASP A 613 33.14 15.44 -27.89
N LEU A 614 34.23 16.06 -27.44
CA LEU A 614 35.17 15.40 -26.54
C LEU A 614 34.78 15.52 -25.07
N MET A 615 33.76 16.35 -24.75
CA MET A 615 33.27 16.46 -23.38
C MET A 615 32.46 15.22 -22.98
N ASN A 616 31.76 14.62 -23.94
CA ASN A 616 30.87 13.49 -23.72
C ASN A 616 31.38 12.17 -24.37
N ASP A 617 32.55 12.19 -25.05
CA ASP A 617 33.13 10.97 -25.63
C ASP A 617 34.02 10.24 -24.60
N PRO A 618 33.60 9.05 -24.09
CA PRO A 618 34.40 8.29 -23.12
C PRO A 618 35.77 7.82 -23.67
N PHE A 619 35.91 7.72 -24.99
CA PHE A 619 37.16 7.32 -25.64
C PHE A 619 38.14 8.49 -25.82
N ALA A 620 37.70 9.74 -25.66
CA ALA A 620 38.58 10.88 -25.78
C ALA A 620 39.70 10.86 -24.74
N VAL A 621 39.36 10.54 -23.50
CA VAL A 621 40.30 10.51 -22.34
C VAL A 621 41.34 9.40 -22.47
N ALA A 622 41.04 8.34 -23.22
CA ALA A 622 41.94 7.22 -23.45
C ALA A 622 42.98 7.50 -24.58
N SER A 623 42.85 8.59 -25.31
CA SER A 623 43.74 8.94 -26.42
C SER A 623 44.94 9.75 -25.92
N LEU A 624 46.16 9.40 -26.35
CA LEU A 624 47.39 10.04 -25.92
C LEU A 624 47.50 11.50 -26.38
N ASP A 625 47.04 11.79 -27.59
CA ASP A 625 47.06 13.12 -28.19
C ASP A 625 45.87 13.29 -29.17
N ILE A 626 45.66 14.50 -29.66
CA ILE A 626 44.61 14.87 -30.59
C ILE A 626 44.70 14.08 -31.92
N PHE A 627 45.87 13.83 -32.40
CA PHE A 627 46.09 13.16 -33.67
C PHE A 627 45.75 11.67 -33.56
N THR A 628 46.13 11.05 -32.47
CA THR A 628 45.75 9.69 -32.13
C THR A 628 44.22 9.56 -31.98
N TYR A 629 43.55 10.56 -31.40
CA TYR A 629 42.10 10.58 -31.29
C TYR A 629 41.40 10.69 -32.64
N LEU A 630 41.94 11.50 -33.58
CA LEU A 630 41.36 11.71 -34.91
C LEU A 630 41.68 10.57 -35.87
N GLN A 631 42.70 9.76 -35.58
CA GLN A 631 43.12 8.66 -36.45
C GLN A 631 41.99 7.64 -36.65
N GLY A 632 41.59 7.41 -37.89
CA GLY A 632 40.51 6.50 -38.26
C GLY A 632 39.09 7.06 -38.09
N LYS A 633 38.91 8.23 -37.44
CA LYS A 633 37.58 8.87 -37.26
C LYS A 633 37.20 9.82 -38.40
N VAL A 634 38.17 10.29 -39.16
CA VAL A 634 37.93 11.21 -40.29
C VAL A 634 38.30 10.50 -41.61
N ALA A 635 37.30 10.26 -42.45
CA ALA A 635 37.47 9.53 -43.69
C ALA A 635 38.44 10.22 -44.66
N GLY A 636 39.51 9.51 -45.07
CA GLY A 636 40.51 10.02 -46.01
C GLY A 636 41.55 10.92 -45.40
N LEU A 637 41.58 11.15 -44.10
CA LEU A 637 42.66 11.82 -43.38
C LEU A 637 43.70 10.77 -42.97
N THR A 638 44.93 10.96 -43.42
CA THR A 638 46.09 10.16 -43.03
C THR A 638 46.96 10.97 -42.08
N ILE A 639 47.30 10.40 -40.94
CA ILE A 639 48.13 11.04 -39.91
C ILE A 639 49.35 10.14 -39.67
N VAL A 640 50.56 10.68 -39.91
CA VAL A 640 51.84 10.02 -39.64
C VAL A 640 52.51 10.68 -38.45
N SER A 641 52.50 10.01 -37.30
CA SER A 641 53.02 10.54 -36.02
C SER A 641 54.46 10.09 -35.68
N GLY A 642 55.13 9.39 -36.55
CA GLY A 642 56.49 8.82 -36.30
C GLY A 642 57.69 9.78 -36.36
N GLY A 643 57.50 11.11 -36.58
CA GLY A 643 58.50 12.13 -36.63
C GLY A 643 58.44 13.17 -35.54
N PRO A 644 59.37 14.12 -35.46
CA PRO A 644 59.27 15.23 -34.45
C PRO A 644 58.08 16.08 -34.69
N THR A 645 57.58 16.22 -35.90
CA THR A 645 56.38 16.97 -36.29
C THR A 645 55.40 16.03 -36.96
N PRO A 646 54.11 15.88 -36.46
CA PRO A 646 53.11 15.06 -37.14
C PRO A 646 52.76 15.58 -38.52
N THR A 647 52.72 14.68 -39.49
CA THR A 647 52.36 15.03 -40.88
C THR A 647 50.92 14.58 -41.14
N LEU A 648 50.08 15.53 -41.53
CA LEU A 648 48.69 15.26 -41.87
C LEU A 648 48.49 15.43 -43.37
N THR A 649 47.85 14.45 -43.99
CA THR A 649 47.49 14.51 -45.40
C THR A 649 46.03 14.10 -45.55
N TRP A 650 45.24 14.97 -46.21
CA TRP A 650 43.84 14.70 -46.49
C TRP A 650 43.58 14.77 -47.99
N ARG A 651 43.31 13.62 -48.57
CA ARG A 651 43.13 13.49 -50.02
C ARG A 651 44.26 14.09 -50.82
N GLY A 652 45.53 13.93 -50.38
CA GLY A 652 46.70 14.40 -51.06
C GLY A 652 47.14 15.83 -50.77
N SER A 653 46.37 16.57 -49.95
CA SER A 653 46.71 17.93 -49.56
C SER A 653 46.85 18.03 -48.04
N GLN A 654 47.62 18.99 -47.54
CA GLN A 654 47.79 19.24 -46.13
C GLN A 654 46.61 20.04 -45.54
N PRO A 655 45.89 19.55 -44.49
CA PRO A 655 44.83 20.34 -43.86
C PRO A 655 45.41 21.48 -43.03
N SER A 656 44.64 22.59 -42.95
CA SER A 656 44.97 23.71 -42.08
C SER A 656 44.43 23.41 -40.66
N ILE A 657 45.23 23.65 -39.63
CA ILE A 657 44.89 23.43 -38.22
C ILE A 657 44.63 24.77 -37.56
N TYR A 658 43.54 24.85 -36.77
CA TYR A 658 43.18 26.02 -36.00
C TYR A 658 42.99 25.62 -34.53
N LEU A 659 43.55 26.42 -33.63
CA LEU A 659 43.34 26.31 -32.18
C LEU A 659 42.57 27.55 -31.73
N ASN A 660 41.36 27.36 -31.18
CA ASN A 660 40.45 28.44 -30.79
C ASN A 660 40.32 29.50 -31.93
N GLU A 661 40.16 29.03 -33.18
CA GLU A 661 40.01 29.81 -34.40
C GLU A 661 41.26 30.59 -34.88
N MET A 662 42.40 30.41 -34.25
CA MET A 662 43.70 30.91 -34.74
C MET A 662 44.45 29.79 -35.48
N GLN A 663 45.00 30.07 -36.65
CA GLN A 663 45.75 29.12 -37.41
C GLN A 663 47.08 28.79 -36.71
N VAL A 664 47.36 27.50 -36.54
CA VAL A 664 48.56 26.99 -35.87
C VAL A 664 49.23 25.87 -36.64
N THR A 665 50.45 25.58 -36.29
CA THR A 665 51.18 24.40 -36.83
C THR A 665 50.76 23.11 -36.07
N PRO A 666 50.92 21.92 -36.67
CA PRO A 666 50.66 20.65 -35.99
C PRO A 666 51.37 20.49 -34.65
N ASP A 667 52.59 21.02 -34.51
CA ASP A 667 53.38 20.94 -33.28
C ASP A 667 52.77 21.73 -32.15
N ALA A 668 52.08 22.84 -32.43
CA ALA A 668 51.46 23.67 -31.42
C ALA A 668 50.29 22.96 -30.67
N VAL A 669 49.66 21.97 -31.34
CA VAL A 669 48.51 21.23 -30.78
C VAL A 669 48.86 19.81 -30.32
N LYS A 670 50.02 19.27 -30.71
CA LYS A 670 50.50 17.95 -30.38
C LYS A 670 50.55 17.67 -28.87
N ASN A 671 50.98 18.69 -28.12
CA ASN A 671 51.18 18.57 -26.67
C ASN A 671 49.96 19.02 -25.84
N ILE A 672 48.86 19.38 -26.49
CA ILE A 672 47.60 19.71 -25.75
C ILE A 672 46.93 18.41 -25.31
N SER A 673 46.67 18.28 -24.01
CA SER A 673 45.95 17.13 -23.48
C SER A 673 44.54 17.07 -24.12
N VAL A 674 44.19 15.86 -24.58
CA VAL A 674 42.82 15.60 -25.10
C VAL A 674 41.77 15.93 -24.03
N ALA A 675 42.11 15.80 -22.75
CA ALA A 675 41.24 16.16 -21.63
C ALA A 675 40.93 17.66 -21.55
N ASP A 676 41.76 18.52 -22.14
CA ASP A 676 41.53 19.98 -22.16
C ASP A 676 40.76 20.45 -23.41
N ILE A 677 40.41 19.55 -24.31
CA ILE A 677 39.67 19.86 -25.53
C ILE A 677 38.17 19.64 -25.26
N ALA A 678 37.36 20.61 -25.64
CA ALA A 678 35.92 20.52 -25.59
C ALA A 678 35.32 19.94 -26.88
N MET A 679 35.82 20.39 -28.01
CA MET A 679 35.28 20.08 -29.33
C MET A 679 36.38 20.10 -30.40
N ILE A 680 36.28 19.19 -31.37
CA ILE A 680 37.01 19.26 -32.61
C ILE A 680 36.00 19.35 -33.77
N LYS A 681 36.17 20.33 -34.62
CA LYS A 681 35.32 20.57 -35.78
C LYS A 681 36.12 20.37 -37.05
N VAL A 682 35.68 19.51 -37.93
CA VAL A 682 36.43 19.09 -39.12
C VAL A 682 35.65 19.45 -40.38
N PHE A 683 36.19 20.33 -41.17
CA PHE A 683 35.64 20.76 -42.48
C PHE A 683 36.37 20.05 -43.60
N SER A 684 35.63 19.28 -44.39
CA SER A 684 36.19 18.48 -45.48
C SER A 684 36.77 19.40 -46.59
N PRO A 685 37.76 18.87 -47.37
CA PRO A 685 38.19 19.60 -48.56
C PRO A 685 37.04 20.00 -49.44
N GLY A 686 36.94 21.26 -49.82
CA GLY A 686 35.84 21.89 -50.58
C GLY A 686 34.78 22.56 -49.71
N SER A 687 34.52 22.14 -48.46
CA SER A 687 33.63 22.82 -47.57
C SER A 687 34.32 23.91 -46.72
N ALA A 688 35.62 23.99 -46.73
CA ALA A 688 36.42 24.94 -45.96
C ALA A 688 36.91 26.15 -46.80
N THR A 689 36.42 26.37 -48.00
CA THR A 689 36.85 27.46 -48.88
C THR A 689 36.72 28.86 -48.32
N ALA A 690 35.79 29.07 -47.42
CA ALA A 690 35.57 30.36 -46.74
C ALA A 690 36.53 30.62 -45.57
N ILE A 691 37.19 29.58 -45.01
CA ILE A 691 38.03 29.67 -43.81
C ILE A 691 39.51 29.82 -44.10
N GLY A 692 39.95 29.63 -45.36
CA GLY A 692 41.36 29.78 -45.76
C GLY A 692 41.74 28.88 -46.92
N ASN A 693 43.07 28.78 -47.24
CA ASN A 693 43.59 27.99 -48.34
C ASN A 693 43.31 26.50 -48.17
N SER A 694 42.17 26.05 -48.58
CA SER A 694 41.54 24.82 -48.07
C SER A 694 41.51 23.67 -49.05
N GLY A 695 42.47 23.56 -49.97
CA GLY A 695 42.58 22.33 -50.76
C GLY A 695 42.73 21.05 -49.96
N GLY A 696 43.21 21.16 -48.70
CA GLY A 696 43.38 20.04 -47.77
C GLY A 696 42.32 19.96 -46.63
N GLY A 697 41.32 20.83 -46.58
CA GLY A 697 40.34 20.85 -45.45
C GLY A 697 40.88 21.61 -44.24
N VAL A 698 40.01 21.73 -43.20
CA VAL A 698 40.33 22.43 -41.95
C VAL A 698 39.95 21.58 -40.75
N ILE A 699 40.86 21.58 -39.75
CA ILE A 699 40.68 20.96 -38.45
C ILE A 699 40.72 22.06 -37.38
N ALA A 700 39.58 22.43 -36.82
CA ALA A 700 39.46 23.44 -35.78
C ALA A 700 39.27 22.75 -34.41
N ILE A 701 40.15 23.08 -33.46
CA ILE A 701 40.27 22.50 -32.13
C ILE A 701 39.92 23.59 -31.14
N TYR A 702 38.99 23.26 -30.23
CA TYR A 702 38.51 24.18 -29.21
C TYR A 702 38.82 23.66 -27.83
N GLN A 703 39.55 24.44 -27.05
CA GLN A 703 39.85 24.12 -25.65
C GLN A 703 38.68 24.44 -24.72
N LYS A 704 38.57 23.69 -23.65
CA LYS A 704 37.56 23.91 -22.61
C LYS A 704 37.68 25.31 -22.02
N LYS A 705 36.55 26.02 -21.94
CA LYS A 705 36.47 27.33 -21.25
C LYS A 705 36.48 27.06 -19.74
N GLY A 706 36.80 28.10 -18.92
CA GLY A 706 37.00 27.92 -17.48
C GLY A 706 35.85 27.29 -16.71
N HIS A 707 34.61 27.50 -17.18
CA HIS A 707 33.41 26.88 -16.60
C HIS A 707 33.17 25.42 -17.05
N ASP A 708 33.87 24.95 -18.10
CA ASP A 708 33.75 23.60 -18.62
C ASP A 708 34.88 22.68 -18.14
N ARG A 709 35.87 23.26 -17.50
CA ARG A 709 36.90 22.47 -16.84
C ARG A 709 36.28 21.73 -15.69
N LYS A 710 36.34 20.37 -15.72
CA LYS A 710 36.01 19.61 -14.51
C LYS A 710 36.90 20.16 -13.40
N PRO A 711 36.34 20.46 -12.21
CA PRO A 711 37.14 20.89 -11.06
C PRO A 711 38.32 19.93 -10.91
N ASP A 712 39.49 20.50 -10.60
CA ASP A 712 40.67 19.69 -10.31
C ASP A 712 40.28 18.58 -9.33
N PRO A 713 40.59 17.30 -9.66
CA PRO A 713 40.27 16.19 -8.75
C PRO A 713 40.93 16.31 -7.39
N SER A 714 41.97 17.15 -7.26
CA SER A 714 42.59 17.50 -5.96
C SER A 714 41.74 18.47 -5.11
N ILE A 715 40.72 19.13 -5.69
CA ILE A 715 39.79 20.00 -5.01
C ILE A 715 38.38 19.42 -5.23
N LYS A 716 38.13 18.22 -4.73
CA LYS A 716 36.76 17.66 -4.71
C LYS A 716 35.92 18.51 -3.80
N GLY A 717 34.88 19.13 -4.36
CA GLY A 717 33.79 19.65 -3.60
C GLY A 717 33.02 18.53 -2.87
N LEU A 718 31.95 18.87 -2.18
CA LEU A 718 31.08 17.87 -1.54
C LEU A 718 30.55 16.91 -2.61
N ASP A 719 30.72 15.61 -2.38
CA ASP A 719 30.04 14.60 -3.21
C ASP A 719 28.52 14.72 -3.10
N MET A 720 27.80 14.42 -4.18
CA MET A 720 26.35 14.58 -4.25
C MET A 720 25.65 13.28 -4.61
N SER A 721 24.59 12.96 -3.86
CA SER A 721 23.68 11.85 -4.16
C SER A 721 22.23 12.34 -4.17
N LYS A 722 21.38 11.69 -4.97
CA LYS A 722 19.94 11.92 -4.96
C LYS A 722 19.26 10.87 -4.09
N ILE A 723 18.44 11.32 -3.13
CA ILE A 723 17.77 10.44 -2.19
C ILE A 723 16.26 10.67 -2.34
N PRO A 724 15.49 9.65 -2.75
CA PRO A 724 14.04 9.77 -2.81
C PRO A 724 13.45 9.85 -1.39
N GLY A 725 12.53 10.78 -1.19
CA GLY A 725 11.71 10.93 0.01
C GLY A 725 10.33 10.30 -0.15
N TYR A 726 9.39 10.75 0.66
CA TYR A 726 7.98 10.39 0.52
C TYR A 726 7.37 10.95 -0.75
N THR A 727 6.28 10.35 -1.20
CA THR A 727 5.49 10.88 -2.31
C THR A 727 4.91 12.24 -1.92
N ALA A 728 5.08 13.23 -2.79
CA ALA A 728 4.55 14.56 -2.53
C ALA A 728 3.02 14.54 -2.38
N THR A 729 2.53 15.14 -1.32
CA THR A 729 1.10 15.35 -1.12
C THR A 729 0.60 16.48 -2.02
N ARG A 730 -0.65 16.38 -2.42
CA ARG A 730 -1.33 17.43 -3.16
C ARG A 730 -2.49 17.95 -2.34
N GLU A 731 -2.87 19.19 -2.56
CA GLU A 731 -4.07 19.78 -1.98
C GLU A 731 -5.25 19.62 -2.96
N PHE A 732 -6.43 19.37 -2.39
CA PHE A 732 -7.66 19.32 -3.17
C PHE A 732 -8.10 20.74 -3.49
N TYR A 733 -8.25 21.01 -4.78
CA TYR A 733 -8.76 22.31 -5.24
C TYR A 733 -10.28 22.28 -5.32
N SER A 734 -10.96 23.13 -4.55
CA SER A 734 -12.39 23.42 -4.66
C SER A 734 -12.54 24.83 -5.22
N PRO A 735 -13.16 25.02 -6.39
CA PRO A 735 -13.35 26.36 -6.95
C PRO A 735 -14.28 27.21 -6.09
N ASP A 736 -13.99 28.49 -6.00
CA ASP A 736 -14.89 29.48 -5.42
C ASP A 736 -15.47 30.36 -6.54
N TYR A 737 -16.71 30.11 -6.91
CA TYR A 737 -17.39 30.84 -7.98
C TYR A 737 -17.87 32.24 -7.58
N LEU A 738 -17.75 32.63 -6.31
CA LEU A 738 -17.93 34.03 -5.92
C LEU A 738 -16.70 34.86 -6.31
N ILE A 739 -15.50 34.27 -6.31
CA ILE A 739 -14.26 34.94 -6.72
C ILE A 739 -14.08 34.87 -8.24
N ASN A 740 -14.43 33.74 -8.85
CA ASN A 740 -14.37 33.51 -10.28
C ASN A 740 -15.70 32.98 -10.80
N PRO A 741 -16.71 33.86 -11.03
CA PRO A 741 -18.07 33.46 -11.37
C PRO A 741 -18.23 32.85 -12.79
N GLU A 742 -17.34 33.19 -13.71
CA GLU A 742 -17.37 32.75 -15.10
C GLU A 742 -16.02 32.16 -15.53
N PRO A 743 -15.62 31.02 -15.03
CA PRO A 743 -14.41 30.37 -15.50
C PRO A 743 -14.56 29.95 -16.95
N GLU A 744 -13.49 30.04 -17.73
CA GLU A 744 -13.46 29.72 -19.18
C GLU A 744 -13.84 28.26 -19.48
N ASN A 745 -13.70 27.38 -18.53
CA ASN A 745 -13.92 25.93 -18.71
C ASN A 745 -15.15 25.42 -17.95
N ASP A 746 -15.81 24.40 -18.51
CA ASP A 746 -16.86 23.68 -17.83
C ASP A 746 -16.30 22.93 -16.59
N ASP A 747 -17.07 22.99 -15.50
CA ASP A 747 -16.77 22.25 -14.29
C ASP A 747 -17.45 20.88 -14.33
N ILE A 748 -16.69 19.85 -14.64
CA ILE A 748 -17.14 18.46 -14.76
C ILE A 748 -16.66 17.58 -13.60
N ARG A 749 -16.31 18.19 -12.45
CA ARG A 749 -15.87 17.43 -11.27
C ARG A 749 -17.02 16.58 -10.73
N THR A 750 -16.69 15.38 -10.33
CA THR A 750 -17.59 14.49 -9.59
C THR A 750 -17.27 14.46 -8.09
N THR A 751 -16.04 14.77 -7.67
CA THR A 751 -15.70 15.10 -6.29
C THR A 751 -15.79 16.62 -6.13
N LEU A 752 -16.79 17.05 -5.36
CA LEU A 752 -17.07 18.48 -5.16
C LEU A 752 -16.20 19.07 -4.07
N TYR A 753 -15.94 18.28 -3.01
CA TYR A 753 -15.11 18.67 -1.90
C TYR A 753 -14.46 17.44 -1.26
N TRP A 754 -13.19 17.55 -0.92
CA TRP A 754 -12.43 16.57 -0.17
C TRP A 754 -11.57 17.28 0.87
N ASN A 755 -11.75 16.89 2.13
CA ASN A 755 -10.90 17.35 3.21
C ASN A 755 -10.45 16.15 4.07
N PRO A 756 -9.17 15.76 4.00
CA PRO A 756 -8.64 14.67 4.80
C PRO A 756 -8.35 15.07 6.25
N GLU A 757 -8.43 16.35 6.62
CA GLU A 757 -8.00 16.87 7.91
C GLU A 757 -9.14 17.65 8.60
N VAL A 758 -10.23 16.96 8.94
CA VAL A 758 -11.29 17.51 9.78
C VAL A 758 -10.95 17.17 11.24
N LEU A 759 -10.24 18.11 11.89
CA LEU A 759 -9.69 17.90 13.22
C LEU A 759 -10.56 18.60 14.28
N GLY A 760 -11.13 17.80 15.17
CA GLY A 760 -11.87 18.31 16.33
C GLY A 760 -11.02 18.37 17.58
N SER A 761 -11.46 19.17 18.53
CA SER A 761 -10.84 19.26 19.85
C SER A 761 -11.92 19.52 20.91
N LYS A 762 -11.58 19.33 22.18
CA LYS A 762 -12.51 19.60 23.28
C LYS A 762 -13.07 21.00 23.17
N GLY A 763 -14.39 21.10 22.96
CA GLY A 763 -15.12 22.36 22.79
C GLY A 763 -15.16 22.92 21.36
N ASN A 764 -14.45 22.30 20.39
CA ASN A 764 -14.49 22.67 18.98
C ASN A 764 -14.87 21.45 18.12
N ASN A 765 -16.15 21.10 18.17
CA ASN A 765 -16.70 19.94 17.48
C ASN A 765 -17.75 20.34 16.41
N LYS A 766 -17.72 21.60 15.97
CA LYS A 766 -18.63 22.17 15.00
C LYS A 766 -17.89 22.72 13.80
N PHE A 767 -18.14 22.17 12.64
CA PHE A 767 -17.43 22.46 11.40
C PHE A 767 -18.38 23.01 10.36
N ASN A 768 -18.00 24.07 9.68
CA ASN A 768 -18.75 24.63 8.56
C ASN A 768 -17.95 24.41 7.26
N PHE A 769 -18.62 23.87 6.25
CA PHE A 769 -18.02 23.64 4.96
C PHE A 769 -18.84 24.31 3.86
N THR A 770 -18.14 25.04 3.00
CA THR A 770 -18.71 25.64 1.79
C THR A 770 -18.14 24.93 0.60
N PHE A 771 -18.98 24.57 -0.35
CA PHE A 771 -18.59 23.96 -1.60
C PHE A 771 -19.57 24.35 -2.71
N TYR A 772 -19.17 24.10 -3.94
CA TYR A 772 -19.98 24.44 -5.11
C TYR A 772 -20.25 23.19 -5.94
N ASN A 773 -21.46 23.11 -6.52
CA ASN A 773 -21.76 22.10 -7.49
C ASN A 773 -20.86 22.22 -8.72
N SER A 774 -20.69 21.11 -9.42
CA SER A 774 -20.19 21.11 -10.78
C SER A 774 -21.32 21.49 -11.78
N ASP A 775 -20.98 21.46 -13.05
CA ASP A 775 -21.96 21.71 -14.10
C ASP A 775 -22.91 20.52 -14.34
N VAL A 776 -22.55 19.33 -13.82
CA VAL A 776 -23.24 18.04 -14.03
C VAL A 776 -23.89 17.45 -12.76
N THR A 777 -23.65 18.02 -11.58
CA THR A 777 -24.15 17.46 -10.31
C THR A 777 -25.60 17.80 -10.07
N HIS A 778 -26.44 16.78 -9.86
CA HIS A 778 -27.85 16.91 -9.51
C HIS A 778 -28.20 16.40 -8.11
N ARG A 779 -27.35 15.55 -7.54
CA ARG A 779 -27.54 14.93 -6.24
C ARG A 779 -26.21 14.84 -5.50
N ILE A 780 -26.19 15.19 -4.22
CA ILE A 780 -24.96 15.30 -3.45
C ILE A 780 -24.92 14.24 -2.35
N ARG A 781 -23.79 13.56 -2.23
CA ARG A 781 -23.48 12.67 -1.11
C ARG A 781 -22.38 13.26 -0.27
N LEU A 782 -22.57 13.24 1.04
CA LEU A 782 -21.58 13.61 2.03
C LEU A 782 -21.25 12.38 2.87
N ILE A 783 -19.95 12.10 3.04
CA ILE A 783 -19.44 11.04 3.91
C ILE A 783 -18.37 11.64 4.82
N LEU A 784 -18.59 11.52 6.14
CA LEU A 784 -17.61 11.84 7.18
C LEU A 784 -17.19 10.54 7.87
N GLU A 785 -15.90 10.28 7.95
CA GLU A 785 -15.34 9.13 8.67
C GLU A 785 -14.12 9.53 9.49
N GLY A 786 -13.89 8.81 10.58
CA GLY A 786 -12.74 9.06 11.42
C GLY A 786 -12.82 8.42 12.79
N TYR A 787 -12.00 8.90 13.70
CA TYR A 787 -11.88 8.38 15.05
C TYR A 787 -11.64 9.49 16.07
N SER A 788 -11.88 9.17 17.35
CA SER A 788 -11.49 10.00 18.50
C SER A 788 -10.23 9.43 19.18
N ASP A 789 -9.57 10.24 20.01
CA ASP A 789 -8.39 9.80 20.79
C ASP A 789 -8.68 8.59 21.69
N GLU A 790 -9.97 8.36 22.08
CA GLU A 790 -10.43 7.16 22.79
C GLU A 790 -10.60 5.93 21.89
N GLY A 791 -10.24 5.99 20.62
CA GLY A 791 -10.41 4.88 19.67
C GLY A 791 -11.85 4.70 19.16
N LYS A 792 -12.80 5.53 19.57
CA LYS A 792 -14.18 5.50 19.06
C LYS A 792 -14.23 5.97 17.61
N LEU A 793 -15.12 5.40 16.82
CA LEU A 793 -15.24 5.59 15.39
C LEU A 793 -16.46 6.42 15.02
N ILE A 794 -16.43 7.08 13.87
CA ILE A 794 -17.59 7.69 13.26
C ILE A 794 -17.67 7.33 11.77
N HIS A 795 -18.87 6.99 11.34
CA HIS A 795 -19.27 6.93 9.95
C HIS A 795 -20.61 7.64 9.82
N LEU A 796 -20.62 8.71 9.07
CA LEU A 796 -21.83 9.51 8.86
C LEU A 796 -22.00 9.75 7.37
N GLU A 797 -23.13 9.33 6.83
CA GLU A 797 -23.51 9.51 5.44
C GLU A 797 -24.79 10.33 5.35
N LYS A 798 -24.80 11.33 4.47
CA LYS A 798 -25.96 12.17 4.18
C LYS A 798 -26.14 12.38 2.70
N LEU A 799 -27.34 12.09 2.20
CA LEU A 799 -27.78 12.48 0.86
C LEU A 799 -28.48 13.83 0.93
N ILE A 800 -28.17 14.72 -0.01
CA ILE A 800 -28.76 16.05 -0.19
C ILE A 800 -29.39 16.07 -1.56
N GLU A 801 -30.72 16.08 -1.61
CA GLU A 801 -31.55 16.05 -2.80
C GLU A 801 -32.31 17.36 -3.00
#